data_63156bc22ff27d0c2f530d3ccf0c2cc2
#
_entry.id   63156bc22ff27d0c2f530d3ccf0c2cc2
#
_cell.length_a   1.000
_cell.length_b   1.000
_cell.length_c   1.000
_cell.angle_alpha   90.00
_cell.angle_beta   90.00
_cell.angle_gamma   90.00
#
_symmetry.space_group_name_H-M   'P 1'
#
loop_
_entity.id
_entity.type
_entity.pdbx_description
1 polymer ?
#
loop_
_entity_poly.entity_id
_entity_poly.type
_entity_poly.pdbx_seq_one_letter_code
_entity_poly.pdbx_strand_id
1 'polypeptide(L)'
;LFELFGNDVNFETNNPEFNRQIGKLENTEIHKALYEFQQKGVISLIKMLQKYNGAILADAVGLGKTWTALAVMKYYEMQGHTVVMLCPKKLEQNWSKFLEPGNRFENDKFDFKLRFHTDLIGERWDSYQRKNKFNLTKMLDDKPKLLVIDESHNLRNGKTNSYKFLNEEILQKTRGNIKVLMLSATPINNSLIDIRNQFKLMVRGNNAGFSETLDIKNIDYTFNHAQGEFNKWTKKPDAKLGEFIKLLPPQFFALTDALTVARTRKMIEGQQNNLIFPKKHCPENIFVTPKQIGNFESFEELFEEFPPLLSGYLPSLYTETEEERIARIEKKHKKSKGDKSVLQDEQQRDMFLVKMMYILLVKRLESSWFSFQSTVDKILKHHQNALDRIMEYEKTKKEIVVEVDEDELFSEDDIPEPLEEFCLGKNRPVRVSDIDKAGNIDRYKKDLKEDLKALQLLQSNLEYFQKHIKAEDGKKSVDEKLAVLLNRIESKQATDNKKLVIFTVYKDTAFYLFDQLTKRGFDRVAVVSGDASRISGEPGETKKFEQILERFAPYTKLYGEKDWSFIPSSKKISPEKQFEEWKSWVENVDNATFKKLQNPIDILIATDVLSEGQNLQDADMVVNYDIHWNPVRVIQRMGRIDRLGSINKEIFAINFWPTDNINSYLNLQRRIEQRMASMKLAGSEVNLQFSDTFKEMAEDATLEQAQKDRMLKQMESTWDDIETSRQTIGFDSFSLEIYRQELLMALNEKKNYYDTLPKGIYTGFKSINETCPKTGMIALLGFPTRPTKTAKFQYKGYELIYIDSTGKQVLMNQKEVLDALAKHKDCERDNDGLRNIDQGEATSIEPLAESLNLWINKQAVEEEIQADGTVKQRMGTASMDLLNKLKSGSKQAVQTLKTSGSPADNYKPENFDLITWFIVNR
;
A
#
# COMPACT_ATOMS: atom_id res chain seq x y z
N LEU A 1 -23.34 -19.37 8.11
CA LEU A 1 -23.31 -17.96 7.68
C LEU A 1 -24.50 -17.16 8.23
N PHE A 2 -25.73 -17.70 8.16
CA PHE A 2 -26.94 -16.98 8.61
C PHE A 2 -26.86 -16.57 10.08
N GLU A 3 -26.42 -17.43 10.98
CA GLU A 3 -26.26 -17.10 12.40
C GLU A 3 -25.14 -16.05 12.63
N LEU A 4 -24.03 -16.22 11.92
CA LEU A 4 -22.86 -15.34 12.09
C LEU A 4 -23.09 -13.92 11.55
N PHE A 5 -23.74 -13.79 10.41
CA PHE A 5 -23.82 -12.54 9.64
C PHE A 5 -25.25 -12.05 9.40
N GLY A 6 -26.27 -12.80 9.80
CA GLY A 6 -27.67 -12.48 9.51
C GLY A 6 -28.11 -11.10 10.03
N ASN A 7 -27.55 -10.63 11.14
CA ASN A 7 -27.80 -9.29 11.66
C ASN A 7 -27.26 -8.20 10.76
N ASP A 8 -26.06 -8.40 10.22
CA ASP A 8 -25.40 -7.42 9.36
C ASP A 8 -26.15 -7.31 8.03
N VAL A 9 -26.71 -8.45 7.57
CA VAL A 9 -27.46 -8.56 6.34
C VAL A 9 -28.91 -8.11 6.49
N ASN A 10 -29.59 -8.44 7.59
CA ASN A 10 -30.98 -8.04 7.86
C ASN A 10 -31.15 -6.56 8.27
N PHE A 11 -30.07 -5.79 8.40
CA PHE A 11 -30.13 -4.36 8.66
C PHE A 11 -31.00 -3.62 7.61
N GLU A 12 -30.97 -4.07 6.37
CA GLU A 12 -31.76 -3.52 5.26
C GLU A 12 -33.27 -3.75 5.45
N THR A 13 -33.67 -4.96 5.83
CA THR A 13 -35.09 -5.31 5.97
C THR A 13 -35.80 -4.57 7.09
N ASN A 14 -35.07 -4.07 8.06
CA ASN A 14 -35.60 -3.44 9.28
C ASN A 14 -35.49 -1.91 9.28
N ASN A 15 -34.95 -1.27 8.24
CA ASN A 15 -34.80 0.18 8.17
C ASN A 15 -35.44 0.77 6.89
N PRO A 16 -36.75 1.13 6.93
CA PRO A 16 -37.44 1.68 5.76
C PRO A 16 -36.84 2.96 5.21
N GLU A 17 -36.30 3.82 6.07
CA GLU A 17 -35.65 5.08 5.67
C GLU A 17 -34.35 4.79 4.89
N PHE A 18 -33.55 3.85 5.36
CA PHE A 18 -32.35 3.40 4.66
C PHE A 18 -32.68 2.88 3.26
N ASN A 19 -33.70 1.99 3.16
CA ASN A 19 -34.13 1.43 1.86
C ASN A 19 -34.65 2.52 0.93
N ARG A 20 -35.39 3.50 1.44
CA ARG A 20 -35.85 4.62 0.62
C ARG A 20 -34.70 5.44 0.05
N GLN A 21 -33.64 5.64 0.85
CA GLN A 21 -32.47 6.40 0.44
C GLN A 21 -31.60 5.60 -0.54
N ILE A 22 -31.43 4.29 -0.35
CA ILE A 22 -30.78 3.40 -1.31
C ILE A 22 -31.54 3.37 -2.64
N GLY A 23 -32.88 3.25 -2.61
CA GLY A 23 -33.69 3.30 -3.83
C GLY A 23 -33.54 4.62 -4.61
N LYS A 24 -33.28 5.74 -3.94
CA LYS A 24 -32.92 6.99 -4.63
C LYS A 24 -31.54 6.92 -5.28
N LEU A 25 -30.55 6.33 -4.59
CA LEU A 25 -29.21 6.14 -5.13
C LEU A 25 -29.22 5.24 -6.37
N GLU A 26 -30.03 4.18 -6.36
CA GLU A 26 -30.16 3.23 -7.49
C GLU A 26 -30.64 3.90 -8.77
N ASN A 27 -31.34 5.03 -8.66
CA ASN A 27 -31.77 5.80 -9.81
C ASN A 27 -30.69 6.69 -10.43
N THR A 28 -29.56 6.88 -9.76
CA THR A 28 -28.43 7.69 -10.26
C THR A 28 -27.69 7.01 -11.39
N GLU A 29 -27.03 7.80 -12.27
CA GLU A 29 -26.24 7.25 -13.36
C GLU A 29 -25.00 6.53 -12.86
N ILE A 30 -24.37 7.07 -11.81
CA ILE A 30 -23.20 6.42 -11.20
C ILE A 30 -23.55 5.02 -10.67
N HIS A 31 -24.65 4.85 -9.96
CA HIS A 31 -25.04 3.55 -9.41
C HIS A 31 -25.37 2.54 -10.51
N LYS A 32 -26.08 2.97 -11.56
CA LYS A 32 -26.39 2.11 -12.73
C LYS A 32 -25.16 1.66 -13.50
N ALA A 33 -24.08 2.45 -13.46
CA ALA A 33 -22.82 2.13 -14.12
C ALA A 33 -21.95 1.16 -13.33
N LEU A 34 -22.26 0.91 -12.04
CA LEU A 34 -21.51 0.02 -11.18
C LEU A 34 -21.83 -1.45 -11.50
N TYR A 35 -20.79 -2.28 -11.43
CA TYR A 35 -20.97 -3.73 -11.41
C TYR A 35 -21.64 -4.18 -10.09
N GLU A 36 -22.31 -5.32 -10.10
CA GLU A 36 -23.04 -5.84 -8.95
C GLU A 36 -22.18 -5.92 -7.66
N PHE A 37 -20.93 -6.38 -7.77
CA PHE A 37 -20.04 -6.43 -6.62
C PHE A 37 -19.71 -5.04 -6.07
N GLN A 38 -19.60 -4.00 -6.93
CA GLN A 38 -19.39 -2.63 -6.52
C GLN A 38 -20.64 -2.07 -5.84
N GLN A 39 -21.84 -2.32 -6.37
CA GLN A 39 -23.11 -1.91 -5.76
C GLN A 39 -23.23 -2.47 -4.33
N LYS A 40 -22.93 -3.76 -4.16
CA LYS A 40 -22.87 -4.41 -2.84
C LYS A 40 -21.84 -3.75 -1.92
N GLY A 41 -20.65 -3.43 -2.46
CA GLY A 41 -19.61 -2.71 -1.73
C GLY A 41 -20.05 -1.32 -1.28
N VAL A 42 -20.79 -0.59 -2.08
CA VAL A 42 -21.38 0.72 -1.70
C VAL A 42 -22.29 0.56 -0.49
N ILE A 43 -23.17 -0.42 -0.50
CA ILE A 43 -24.08 -0.69 0.63
C ILE A 43 -23.29 -1.03 1.90
N SER A 44 -22.29 -1.91 1.81
CA SER A 44 -21.44 -2.27 2.95
C SER A 44 -20.72 -1.06 3.52
N LEU A 45 -20.12 -0.20 2.66
CA LEU A 45 -19.44 1.02 3.08
C LEU A 45 -20.38 2.02 3.76
N ILE A 46 -21.61 2.20 3.24
CA ILE A 46 -22.60 3.09 3.85
C ILE A 46 -22.98 2.58 5.25
N LYS A 47 -23.21 1.27 5.42
CA LYS A 47 -23.48 0.66 6.73
C LYS A 47 -22.32 0.87 7.72
N MET A 48 -21.08 0.64 7.28
CA MET A 48 -19.88 0.88 8.11
C MET A 48 -19.79 2.35 8.54
N LEU A 49 -19.97 3.27 7.59
CA LEU A 49 -19.96 4.72 7.86
C LEU A 49 -21.09 5.15 8.81
N GLN A 50 -22.26 4.54 8.73
CA GLN A 50 -23.36 4.83 9.67
C GLN A 50 -23.06 4.30 11.06
N LYS A 51 -22.52 3.09 11.19
CA LYS A 51 -22.31 2.41 12.47
C LYS A 51 -21.02 2.87 13.17
N TYR A 52 -19.93 3.07 12.41
CA TYR A 52 -18.58 3.29 12.96
C TYR A 52 -18.01 4.68 12.66
N ASN A 53 -18.70 5.52 11.90
CA ASN A 53 -18.22 6.80 11.36
C ASN A 53 -16.97 6.72 10.49
N GLY A 54 -16.52 5.52 10.13
CA GLY A 54 -15.35 5.31 9.29
C GLY A 54 -15.42 4.01 8.53
N ALA A 55 -14.79 3.98 7.35
CA ALA A 55 -14.60 2.79 6.53
C ALA A 55 -13.37 2.91 5.64
N ILE A 56 -12.75 1.79 5.28
CA ILE A 56 -11.70 1.69 4.27
C ILE A 56 -12.20 0.85 3.10
N LEU A 57 -12.12 1.39 1.90
CA LEU A 57 -12.27 0.64 0.66
C LEU A 57 -10.88 0.20 0.19
N ALA A 58 -10.57 -1.08 0.41
CA ALA A 58 -9.26 -1.67 0.15
C ALA A 58 -9.30 -2.70 -1.00
N ASP A 59 -10.19 -2.54 -1.94
CA ASP A 59 -10.28 -3.39 -3.13
C ASP A 59 -8.97 -3.40 -3.91
N ALA A 60 -8.63 -4.54 -4.52
CA ALA A 60 -7.45 -4.68 -5.35
C ALA A 60 -7.38 -3.62 -6.45
N VAL A 61 -6.18 -3.38 -6.97
CA VAL A 61 -5.97 -2.41 -8.06
C VAL A 61 -6.81 -2.82 -9.29
N GLY A 62 -7.43 -1.85 -9.95
CA GLY A 62 -8.22 -2.08 -11.17
C GLY A 62 -9.69 -2.45 -10.93
N LEU A 63 -10.15 -2.62 -9.70
CA LEU A 63 -11.55 -2.94 -9.37
C LEU A 63 -12.50 -1.73 -9.31
N GLY A 64 -12.04 -0.53 -9.68
CA GLY A 64 -12.90 0.64 -9.80
C GLY A 64 -13.28 1.34 -8.50
N LYS A 65 -12.36 1.40 -7.53
CA LYS A 65 -12.55 2.12 -6.24
C LYS A 65 -13.12 3.52 -6.39
N THR A 66 -12.68 4.27 -7.39
CA THR A 66 -13.13 5.63 -7.66
C THR A 66 -14.64 5.72 -7.88
N TRP A 67 -15.21 4.81 -8.68
CA TRP A 67 -16.65 4.79 -8.95
C TRP A 67 -17.45 4.33 -7.73
N THR A 68 -16.96 3.32 -7.02
CA THR A 68 -17.56 2.89 -5.75
C THR A 68 -17.60 4.06 -4.76
N ALA A 69 -16.51 4.81 -4.64
CA ALA A 69 -16.45 5.99 -3.76
C ALA A 69 -17.40 7.10 -4.22
N LEU A 70 -17.49 7.39 -5.53
CA LEU A 70 -18.43 8.37 -6.08
C LEU A 70 -19.88 8.04 -5.73
N ALA A 71 -20.28 6.78 -5.81
CA ALA A 71 -21.62 6.37 -5.41
C ALA A 71 -21.89 6.59 -3.90
N VAL A 72 -20.90 6.29 -3.04
CA VAL A 72 -21.00 6.60 -1.60
C VAL A 72 -21.07 8.12 -1.38
N MET A 73 -20.24 8.90 -2.07
CA MET A 73 -20.25 10.36 -1.99
C MET A 73 -21.63 10.90 -2.40
N LYS A 74 -22.20 10.41 -3.50
CA LYS A 74 -23.51 10.81 -3.98
C LYS A 74 -24.61 10.49 -2.98
N TYR A 75 -24.59 9.32 -2.34
CA TYR A 75 -25.52 8.97 -1.29
C TYR A 75 -25.53 10.02 -0.15
N TYR A 76 -24.35 10.45 0.30
CA TYR A 76 -24.25 11.45 1.39
C TYR A 76 -24.57 12.87 0.93
N GLU A 77 -24.23 13.26 -0.32
CA GLU A 77 -24.67 14.53 -0.90
C GLU A 77 -26.20 14.66 -0.93
N MET A 78 -26.89 13.58 -1.34
CA MET A 78 -28.35 13.54 -1.39
C MET A 78 -28.99 13.64 0.00
N GLN A 79 -28.25 13.38 1.08
CA GLN A 79 -28.66 13.57 2.46
C GLN A 79 -28.23 14.93 3.05
N GLY A 80 -27.69 15.81 2.25
CA GLY A 80 -27.27 17.15 2.68
C GLY A 80 -25.94 17.21 3.43
N HIS A 81 -25.11 16.17 3.34
CA HIS A 81 -23.75 16.20 3.88
C HIS A 81 -22.87 17.07 3.00
N THR A 82 -21.95 17.82 3.61
CA THR A 82 -20.85 18.43 2.88
C THR A 82 -19.80 17.35 2.60
N VAL A 83 -19.59 17.04 1.33
CA VAL A 83 -18.60 16.04 0.92
C VAL A 83 -17.29 16.74 0.57
N VAL A 84 -16.20 16.29 1.20
CA VAL A 84 -14.84 16.79 0.95
C VAL A 84 -13.98 15.64 0.49
N MET A 85 -13.40 15.79 -0.70
CA MET A 85 -12.48 14.84 -1.30
C MET A 85 -11.05 15.32 -1.10
N LEU A 86 -10.23 14.53 -0.42
CA LEU A 86 -8.82 14.78 -0.16
C LEU A 86 -7.99 13.75 -0.93
N CYS A 87 -7.17 14.20 -1.87
CA CYS A 87 -6.35 13.33 -2.71
C CYS A 87 -4.93 13.89 -2.92
N PRO A 88 -3.97 13.08 -3.38
CA PRO A 88 -2.70 13.59 -3.91
C PRO A 88 -2.94 14.60 -5.04
N LYS A 89 -2.09 15.65 -5.12
CA LYS A 89 -2.23 16.72 -6.15
C LYS A 89 -2.22 16.16 -7.57
N LYS A 90 -1.44 15.13 -7.83
CA LYS A 90 -1.37 14.43 -9.12
C LYS A 90 -2.70 13.79 -9.57
N LEU A 91 -3.64 13.57 -8.64
CA LEU A 91 -4.97 13.00 -8.92
C LEU A 91 -6.05 14.08 -9.09
N GLU A 92 -5.68 15.37 -9.11
CA GLU A 92 -6.63 16.48 -9.26
C GLU A 92 -7.60 16.25 -10.43
N GLN A 93 -7.08 15.95 -11.61
CA GLN A 93 -7.89 15.81 -12.83
C GLN A 93 -8.79 14.56 -12.79
N ASN A 94 -8.36 13.50 -12.11
CA ASN A 94 -9.15 12.29 -11.97
C ASN A 94 -10.45 12.52 -11.20
N TRP A 95 -10.44 13.47 -10.28
CA TRP A 95 -11.60 13.83 -9.47
C TRP A 95 -12.32 15.08 -9.98
N SER A 96 -11.60 16.13 -10.42
CA SER A 96 -12.22 17.38 -10.88
C SER A 96 -13.09 17.18 -12.12
N LYS A 97 -12.76 16.21 -12.99
CA LYS A 97 -13.56 15.90 -14.17
C LYS A 97 -15.03 15.60 -13.87
N PHE A 98 -15.37 15.04 -12.72
CA PHE A 98 -16.77 14.78 -12.32
C PHE A 98 -17.52 16.03 -11.87
N LEU A 99 -16.81 17.15 -11.68
CA LEU A 99 -17.39 18.47 -11.38
C LEU A 99 -17.54 19.33 -12.63
N GLU A 100 -16.99 18.89 -13.76
CA GLU A 100 -16.98 19.62 -15.03
C GLU A 100 -18.12 19.14 -15.95
N PRO A 101 -18.69 20.02 -16.80
CA PRO A 101 -19.69 19.63 -17.80
C PRO A 101 -19.12 18.60 -18.79
N GLY A 102 -20.00 17.78 -19.38
CA GLY A 102 -19.64 16.79 -20.40
C GLY A 102 -19.00 15.50 -19.84
N ASN A 103 -19.01 15.31 -18.51
CA ASN A 103 -18.58 14.05 -17.92
C ASN A 103 -19.71 13.01 -17.97
N ARG A 104 -19.35 11.73 -17.92
CA ARG A 104 -20.27 10.59 -18.02
C ARG A 104 -21.42 10.59 -17.00
N PHE A 105 -21.26 11.28 -15.87
CA PHE A 105 -22.24 11.33 -14.77
C PHE A 105 -22.75 12.76 -14.52
N GLU A 106 -22.83 13.58 -15.58
CA GLU A 106 -23.24 14.98 -15.47
C GLU A 106 -24.64 15.14 -14.85
N ASN A 107 -25.56 14.24 -15.16
CA ASN A 107 -26.93 14.29 -14.63
C ASN A 107 -27.00 14.03 -13.10
N ASP A 108 -26.01 13.37 -12.54
CA ASP A 108 -25.93 13.18 -11.08
C ASP A 108 -25.54 14.45 -10.34
N LYS A 109 -24.98 15.46 -11.01
CA LYS A 109 -24.62 16.77 -10.45
C LYS A 109 -23.82 16.67 -9.17
N PHE A 110 -22.60 16.16 -9.23
CA PHE A 110 -21.70 16.11 -8.08
C PHE A 110 -21.30 17.51 -7.60
N ASP A 111 -21.26 17.72 -6.27
CA ASP A 111 -20.87 18.99 -5.62
C ASP A 111 -19.83 18.78 -4.49
N PHE A 112 -18.98 17.79 -4.56
CA PHE A 112 -17.93 17.59 -3.56
C PHE A 112 -16.84 18.67 -3.66
N LYS A 113 -16.18 18.95 -2.54
CA LYS A 113 -15.11 19.95 -2.42
C LYS A 113 -13.75 19.26 -2.49
N LEU A 114 -12.95 19.61 -3.49
CA LEU A 114 -11.64 18.98 -3.73
C LEU A 114 -10.54 19.70 -2.92
N ARG A 115 -9.69 18.92 -2.24
CA ARG A 115 -8.51 19.34 -1.49
C ARG A 115 -7.37 18.33 -1.71
N PHE A 116 -6.15 18.78 -1.43
CA PHE A 116 -4.97 17.96 -1.66
C PHE A 116 -4.26 17.62 -0.35
N HIS A 117 -3.51 16.52 -0.34
CA HIS A 117 -2.67 16.16 0.81
C HIS A 117 -1.66 17.26 1.12
N THR A 118 -1.17 17.98 0.11
CA THR A 118 -0.28 19.14 0.27
C THR A 118 -0.94 20.35 0.91
N ASP A 119 -2.27 20.39 0.97
CA ASP A 119 -3.03 21.48 1.59
C ASP A 119 -3.24 21.26 3.09
N LEU A 120 -2.77 20.13 3.66
CA LEU A 120 -2.88 19.81 5.08
C LEU A 120 -1.88 20.64 5.92
N ILE A 121 -1.88 21.94 5.68
CA ILE A 121 -1.23 23.00 6.42
C ILE A 121 -2.21 24.17 6.35
N GLY A 122 -2.51 24.81 7.49
CA GLY A 122 -3.61 25.78 7.61
C GLY A 122 -3.62 26.87 6.54
N GLU A 123 -2.48 27.51 6.30
CA GLU A 123 -2.34 28.56 5.28
C GLU A 123 -2.60 28.04 3.85
N ARG A 124 -2.12 26.85 3.51
CA ARG A 124 -2.36 26.25 2.21
C ARG A 124 -3.80 25.80 2.04
N TRP A 125 -4.44 25.30 3.10
CA TRP A 125 -5.84 24.91 3.07
C TRP A 125 -6.74 26.08 2.67
N ASP A 126 -6.52 27.24 3.25
CA ASP A 126 -7.33 28.44 3.00
C ASP A 126 -6.95 29.18 1.69
N SER A 127 -5.70 29.10 1.25
CA SER A 127 -5.21 29.79 0.05
C SER A 127 -5.58 29.09 -1.26
N TYR A 128 -6.13 27.88 -1.23
CA TYR A 128 -6.56 27.17 -2.42
C TYR A 128 -7.72 27.87 -3.11
N GLN A 129 -7.40 28.73 -4.09
CA GLN A 129 -8.33 29.68 -4.72
C GLN A 129 -9.07 29.14 -5.95
N ARG A 130 -8.96 27.87 -6.32
CA ARG A 130 -9.68 27.35 -7.48
C ARG A 130 -11.19 27.23 -7.18
N LYS A 131 -12.02 27.20 -8.23
CA LYS A 131 -13.51 27.22 -8.33
C LYS A 131 -14.35 26.88 -7.07
N ASN A 132 -13.80 26.18 -6.12
CA ASN A 132 -14.42 25.82 -4.86
C ASN A 132 -13.81 26.63 -3.71
N LYS A 133 -14.33 27.82 -3.43
CA LYS A 133 -13.98 28.67 -2.25
C LYS A 133 -14.36 27.99 -0.92
N PHE A 134 -13.84 26.79 -0.68
CA PHE A 134 -14.07 26.02 0.52
C PHE A 134 -12.87 26.20 1.45
N ASN A 135 -13.06 26.90 2.56
CA ASN A 135 -12.01 27.18 3.54
C ASN A 135 -12.12 26.28 4.79
N LEU A 136 -11.15 26.37 5.68
CA LEU A 136 -11.11 25.59 6.92
C LEU A 136 -12.33 25.82 7.80
N THR A 137 -12.84 27.06 7.86
CA THR A 137 -14.00 27.41 8.69
C THR A 137 -15.24 26.60 8.31
N LYS A 138 -15.45 26.34 7.01
CA LYS A 138 -16.54 25.49 6.51
C LYS A 138 -16.37 24.02 6.87
N MET A 139 -15.13 23.59 7.12
CA MET A 139 -14.87 22.24 7.61
C MET A 139 -15.23 22.11 9.10
N LEU A 140 -15.13 23.19 9.86
CA LEU A 140 -15.34 23.21 11.31
C LEU A 140 -16.79 23.53 11.74
N ASP A 141 -17.69 23.82 10.81
CA ASP A 141 -19.11 24.13 11.10
C ASP A 141 -19.90 22.90 11.61
N ASP A 142 -21.15 23.13 12.02
CA ASP A 142 -22.00 22.08 12.60
C ASP A 142 -22.70 21.17 11.56
N LYS A 143 -22.51 21.42 10.25
CA LYS A 143 -23.13 20.61 9.21
C LYS A 143 -22.52 19.20 9.19
N PRO A 144 -23.32 18.17 8.91
CA PRO A 144 -22.79 16.83 8.75
C PRO A 144 -21.85 16.73 7.54
N LYS A 145 -20.78 15.97 7.66
CA LYS A 145 -19.72 15.88 6.64
C LYS A 145 -19.35 14.44 6.31
N LEU A 146 -18.94 14.25 5.07
CA LEU A 146 -18.19 13.08 4.63
C LEU A 146 -16.82 13.55 4.14
N LEU A 147 -15.76 13.09 4.80
CA LEU A 147 -14.39 13.24 4.34
C LEU A 147 -13.98 11.96 3.61
N VAL A 148 -13.65 12.09 2.34
CA VAL A 148 -13.14 10.98 1.53
C VAL A 148 -11.65 11.21 1.30
N ILE A 149 -10.82 10.23 1.61
CA ILE A 149 -9.35 10.31 1.49
C ILE A 149 -8.88 9.28 0.48
N ASP A 150 -8.46 9.72 -0.69
CA ASP A 150 -7.87 8.85 -1.69
C ASP A 150 -6.37 8.66 -1.42
N GLU A 151 -5.87 7.47 -1.73
CA GLU A 151 -4.51 7.03 -1.40
C GLU A 151 -4.15 7.32 0.07
N SER A 152 -5.03 6.85 0.96
CA SER A 152 -4.96 7.14 2.40
C SER A 152 -3.68 6.63 3.07
N HIS A 153 -2.95 5.72 2.43
CA HIS A 153 -1.64 5.29 2.89
C HIS A 153 -0.61 6.44 2.97
N ASN A 154 -0.80 7.54 2.26
CA ASN A 154 0.05 8.75 2.40
C ASN A 154 -0.12 9.47 3.76
N LEU A 155 -1.18 9.17 4.49
CA LEU A 155 -1.46 9.69 5.84
C LEU A 155 -1.29 8.64 6.95
N ARG A 156 -0.43 7.66 6.73
CA ARG A 156 -0.17 6.56 7.67
C ARG A 156 0.73 6.95 8.84
N ASN A 157 1.63 7.91 8.63
CA ASN A 157 2.59 8.32 9.66
C ASN A 157 1.99 9.38 10.59
N GLY A 158 1.67 9.00 11.83
CA GLY A 158 1.09 9.88 12.84
C GLY A 158 2.00 11.02 13.33
N LYS A 159 3.28 11.02 12.94
CA LYS A 159 4.24 12.06 13.33
C LYS A 159 4.32 13.20 12.31
N THR A 160 3.84 13.01 11.08
CA THR A 160 3.89 14.02 10.02
C THR A 160 3.01 15.22 10.33
N ASN A 161 3.42 16.40 9.88
CA ASN A 161 2.65 17.64 10.04
C ASN A 161 1.28 17.54 9.38
N SER A 162 1.18 16.87 8.22
CA SER A 162 -0.08 16.67 7.51
C SER A 162 -1.06 15.81 8.30
N TYR A 163 -0.59 14.70 8.90
CA TYR A 163 -1.42 13.86 9.76
C TYR A 163 -1.91 14.62 11.00
N LYS A 164 -1.00 15.33 11.69
CA LYS A 164 -1.33 16.12 12.87
C LYS A 164 -2.35 17.20 12.53
N PHE A 165 -2.13 17.96 11.46
CA PHE A 165 -3.07 18.99 11.02
C PHE A 165 -4.46 18.39 10.71
N LEU A 166 -4.53 17.28 9.97
CA LEU A 166 -5.79 16.62 9.68
C LEU A 166 -6.51 16.19 10.96
N ASN A 167 -5.78 15.53 11.87
CA ASN A 167 -6.38 15.00 13.11
C ASN A 167 -6.74 16.10 14.10
N GLU A 168 -5.81 17.00 14.42
CA GLU A 168 -5.92 17.95 15.52
C GLU A 168 -6.69 19.23 15.11
N GLU A 169 -6.41 19.74 13.89
CA GLU A 169 -7.00 21.00 13.42
C GLU A 169 -8.34 20.79 12.68
N ILE A 170 -8.53 19.65 12.02
CA ILE A 170 -9.76 19.37 11.26
C ILE A 170 -10.68 18.43 12.05
N LEU A 171 -10.28 17.17 12.24
CA LEU A 171 -11.19 16.15 12.75
C LEU A 171 -11.62 16.41 14.20
N GLN A 172 -10.69 16.75 15.08
CA GLN A 172 -11.01 17.03 16.50
C GLN A 172 -11.81 18.32 16.68
N LYS A 173 -11.54 19.36 15.86
CA LYS A 173 -12.22 20.67 15.99
C LYS A 173 -13.56 20.74 15.24
N THR A 174 -13.86 19.79 14.37
CA THR A 174 -15.16 19.74 13.67
C THR A 174 -16.30 19.50 14.68
N ARG A 175 -17.27 20.42 14.75
CA ARG A 175 -18.40 20.36 15.68
C ARG A 175 -19.47 19.38 15.20
N GLY A 176 -19.76 19.38 13.90
CA GLY A 176 -20.73 18.48 13.28
C GLY A 176 -20.30 17.02 13.26
N ASN A 177 -21.23 16.14 12.88
CA ASN A 177 -20.91 14.74 12.63
C ASN A 177 -20.04 14.64 11.39
N ILE A 178 -18.89 13.99 11.51
CA ILE A 178 -17.99 13.72 10.39
C ILE A 178 -17.77 12.23 10.25
N LYS A 179 -17.92 11.76 9.02
CA LYS A 179 -17.62 10.38 8.60
C LYS A 179 -16.39 10.39 7.72
N VAL A 180 -15.56 9.33 7.82
CA VAL A 180 -14.30 9.25 7.10
C VAL A 180 -14.30 8.00 6.24
N LEU A 181 -14.27 8.17 4.92
CA LEU A 181 -14.08 7.10 3.94
C LEU A 181 -12.65 7.16 3.41
N MET A 182 -11.91 6.08 3.55
CA MET A 182 -10.55 5.97 3.05
C MET A 182 -10.49 5.03 1.85
N LEU A 183 -9.71 5.40 0.85
CA LEU A 183 -9.46 4.58 -0.34
C LEU A 183 -7.97 4.24 -0.38
N SER A 184 -7.64 2.97 -0.43
CA SER A 184 -6.27 2.50 -0.63
C SER A 184 -6.27 1.09 -1.19
N ALA A 185 -5.41 0.82 -2.17
CA ALA A 185 -5.22 -0.56 -2.64
C ALA A 185 -4.29 -1.36 -1.69
N THR A 186 -3.46 -0.66 -0.94
CA THR A 186 -2.39 -1.24 -0.12
C THR A 186 -2.29 -0.51 1.21
N PRO A 187 -3.27 -0.69 2.09
CA PRO A 187 -3.28 0.01 3.37
C PRO A 187 -2.22 -0.49 4.36
N ILE A 188 -1.61 -1.65 4.09
CA ILE A 188 -0.50 -2.22 4.86
C ILE A 188 0.74 -2.24 3.95
N ASN A 189 1.72 -1.40 4.24
CA ASN A 189 3.00 -1.44 3.55
C ASN A 189 4.05 -2.16 4.40
N ASN A 190 4.61 -1.47 5.37
CA ASN A 190 5.75 -1.95 6.14
C ASN A 190 5.41 -2.21 7.62
N SER A 191 4.26 -1.75 8.10
CA SER A 191 3.91 -1.79 9.51
C SER A 191 2.40 -1.87 9.73
N LEU A 192 1.96 -2.63 10.73
CA LEU A 192 0.56 -2.62 11.17
C LEU A 192 0.18 -1.30 11.86
N ILE A 193 1.19 -0.52 12.29
CA ILE A 193 0.98 0.82 12.85
C ILE A 193 0.37 1.78 11.82
N ASP A 194 0.64 1.56 10.54
CA ASP A 194 0.07 2.35 9.43
C ASP A 194 -1.46 2.28 9.44
N ILE A 195 -2.03 1.10 9.65
CA ILE A 195 -3.47 0.89 9.75
C ILE A 195 -4.02 1.50 11.04
N ARG A 196 -3.31 1.33 12.15
CA ARG A 196 -3.69 1.93 13.43
C ARG A 196 -3.93 3.43 13.30
N ASN A 197 -3.00 4.13 12.64
CA ASN A 197 -3.11 5.56 12.46
C ASN A 197 -4.29 5.93 11.56
N GLN A 198 -4.57 5.16 10.51
CA GLN A 198 -5.77 5.35 9.69
C GLN A 198 -7.06 5.12 10.49
N PHE A 199 -7.15 4.07 11.29
CA PHE A 199 -8.32 3.86 12.16
C PHE A 199 -8.51 4.97 13.20
N LYS A 200 -7.41 5.53 13.71
CA LYS A 200 -7.48 6.69 14.63
C LYS A 200 -8.09 7.92 13.98
N LEU A 201 -7.85 8.18 12.70
CA LEU A 201 -8.51 9.30 12.01
C LEU A 201 -10.05 9.14 11.98
N MET A 202 -10.58 7.92 11.87
CA MET A 202 -12.02 7.66 11.86
C MET A 202 -12.70 8.03 13.18
N VAL A 203 -11.97 7.93 14.28
CA VAL A 203 -12.42 8.24 15.63
C VAL A 203 -11.82 9.53 16.20
N ARG A 204 -11.36 10.43 15.33
CA ARG A 204 -10.79 11.73 15.68
C ARG A 204 -9.62 11.64 16.67
N GLY A 205 -8.76 10.65 16.50
CA GLY A 205 -7.62 10.39 17.39
C GLY A 205 -7.96 9.75 18.74
N ASN A 206 -9.23 9.50 19.04
CA ASN A 206 -9.64 8.91 20.30
C ASN A 206 -9.28 7.42 20.37
N ASN A 207 -8.39 7.06 21.27
CA ASN A 207 -7.95 5.67 21.45
C ASN A 207 -9.08 4.73 21.89
N ALA A 208 -10.12 5.26 22.52
CA ALA A 208 -11.30 4.52 22.98
C ALA A 208 -12.51 4.67 22.04
N GLY A 209 -12.31 5.21 20.82
CA GLY A 209 -13.42 5.56 19.92
C GLY A 209 -14.27 4.37 19.43
N PHE A 210 -13.76 3.15 19.50
CA PHE A 210 -14.51 1.94 19.18
C PHE A 210 -15.01 1.15 20.40
N SER A 211 -14.97 1.76 21.60
CA SER A 211 -15.34 1.06 22.83
C SER A 211 -16.82 0.69 22.92
N GLU A 212 -17.71 1.51 22.35
CA GLU A 212 -19.15 1.26 22.38
C GLU A 212 -19.60 0.33 21.24
N THR A 213 -18.94 0.42 20.09
CA THR A 213 -19.35 -0.29 18.88
C THR A 213 -18.69 -1.65 18.74
N LEU A 214 -17.43 -1.81 19.13
CA LEU A 214 -16.62 -3.02 18.98
C LEU A 214 -16.01 -3.54 20.29
N ASP A 215 -16.36 -2.91 21.42
CA ASP A 215 -15.78 -3.19 22.75
C ASP A 215 -14.23 -3.07 22.82
N ILE A 216 -13.67 -2.17 22.00
CA ILE A 216 -12.22 -1.92 21.95
C ILE A 216 -11.93 -0.51 22.45
N LYS A 217 -11.43 -0.41 23.68
CA LYS A 217 -11.13 0.88 24.32
C LYS A 217 -9.72 1.38 24.11
N ASN A 218 -8.82 0.53 23.64
CA ASN A 218 -7.43 0.91 23.44
C ASN A 218 -6.90 0.35 22.11
N ILE A 219 -7.02 1.17 21.07
CA ILE A 219 -6.52 0.84 19.71
C ILE A 219 -5.00 0.63 19.75
N ASP A 220 -4.26 1.50 20.47
CA ASP A 220 -2.79 1.39 20.54
C ASP A 220 -2.33 0.06 21.14
N TYR A 221 -2.99 -0.42 22.19
CA TYR A 221 -2.66 -1.70 22.81
C TYR A 221 -2.83 -2.86 21.82
N THR A 222 -3.96 -2.89 21.09
CA THR A 222 -4.26 -3.92 20.09
C THR A 222 -3.19 -3.96 19.00
N PHE A 223 -2.82 -2.80 18.48
CA PHE A 223 -1.87 -2.72 17.37
C PHE A 223 -0.41 -2.89 17.80
N ASN A 224 -0.01 -2.43 18.98
CA ASN A 224 1.33 -2.65 19.50
C ASN A 224 1.62 -4.13 19.73
N HIS A 225 0.62 -4.88 20.22
CA HIS A 225 0.74 -6.34 20.36
C HIS A 225 0.88 -7.00 18.99
N ALA A 226 -0.01 -6.70 18.05
CA ALA A 226 0.05 -7.22 16.69
C ALA A 226 1.37 -6.88 15.98
N GLN A 227 1.90 -5.65 16.15
CA GLN A 227 3.18 -5.22 15.59
C GLN A 227 4.36 -5.99 16.19
N GLY A 228 4.32 -6.29 17.47
CA GLY A 228 5.33 -7.13 18.13
C GLY A 228 5.44 -8.51 17.48
N GLU A 229 4.30 -9.15 17.19
CA GLU A 229 4.25 -10.44 16.51
C GLU A 229 4.66 -10.31 15.02
N PHE A 230 4.27 -9.23 14.35
CA PHE A 230 4.70 -8.92 12.99
C PHE A 230 6.23 -8.82 12.88
N ASN A 231 6.88 -8.09 13.78
CA ASN A 231 8.32 -7.93 13.80
C ASN A 231 9.07 -9.25 14.05
N LYS A 232 8.51 -10.14 14.88
CA LYS A 232 9.07 -11.48 15.09
C LYS A 232 8.93 -12.36 13.86
N TRP A 233 7.78 -12.27 13.18
CA TRP A 233 7.48 -13.04 11.98
C TRP A 233 8.34 -12.61 10.79
N THR A 234 8.52 -11.31 10.56
CA THR A 234 9.33 -10.79 9.44
C THR A 234 10.80 -11.16 9.51
N LYS A 235 11.32 -11.46 10.71
CA LYS A 235 12.71 -11.92 10.92
C LYS A 235 12.95 -13.39 10.53
N LYS A 236 11.90 -14.17 10.26
CA LYS A 236 12.02 -15.58 9.88
C LYS A 236 12.12 -15.73 8.35
N PRO A 237 13.17 -16.37 7.80
CA PRO A 237 13.36 -16.47 6.34
C PRO A 237 12.24 -17.19 5.59
N ASP A 238 11.64 -18.22 6.20
CA ASP A 238 10.61 -19.08 5.59
C ASP A 238 9.23 -18.94 6.24
N ALA A 239 8.94 -17.79 6.84
CA ALA A 239 7.72 -17.55 7.57
C ALA A 239 6.48 -17.54 6.67
N LYS A 240 5.54 -18.44 6.94
CA LYS A 240 4.25 -18.50 6.22
C LYS A 240 3.25 -17.53 6.83
N LEU A 241 2.49 -16.83 5.99
CA LEU A 241 1.45 -15.89 6.43
C LEU A 241 0.44 -16.53 7.40
N GLY A 242 0.04 -17.78 7.16
CA GLY A 242 -0.86 -18.52 8.05
C GLY A 242 -0.34 -18.71 9.48
N GLU A 243 0.98 -18.71 9.69
CA GLU A 243 1.57 -18.77 11.03
C GLU A 243 1.46 -17.42 11.74
N PHE A 244 1.64 -16.33 11.01
CA PHE A 244 1.49 -14.99 11.54
C PHE A 244 0.04 -14.67 11.91
N ILE A 245 -0.91 -15.01 11.04
CA ILE A 245 -2.34 -14.80 11.30
C ILE A 245 -2.77 -15.44 12.62
N LYS A 246 -2.23 -16.61 12.96
CA LYS A 246 -2.53 -17.32 14.22
C LYS A 246 -2.05 -16.59 15.49
N LEU A 247 -1.08 -15.68 15.35
CA LEU A 247 -0.49 -14.93 16.46
C LEU A 247 -1.18 -13.59 16.71
N LEU A 248 -2.05 -13.16 15.79
CA LEU A 248 -2.74 -11.88 15.90
C LEU A 248 -3.88 -11.92 16.94
N PRO A 249 -4.06 -10.84 17.71
CA PRO A 249 -5.15 -10.77 18.70
C PRO A 249 -6.53 -10.73 18.02
N PRO A 250 -7.57 -11.35 18.60
CA PRO A 250 -8.94 -11.32 18.06
C PRO A 250 -9.49 -9.92 17.83
N GLN A 251 -9.11 -8.95 18.67
CA GLN A 251 -9.50 -7.55 18.53
C GLN A 251 -8.98 -6.90 17.25
N PHE A 252 -7.83 -7.35 16.77
CA PHE A 252 -7.27 -6.90 15.49
C PHE A 252 -8.17 -7.33 14.33
N PHE A 253 -8.64 -8.58 14.33
CA PHE A 253 -9.59 -9.07 13.32
C PHE A 253 -10.92 -8.34 13.39
N ALA A 254 -11.44 -8.12 14.61
CA ALA A 254 -12.68 -7.40 14.81
C ALA A 254 -12.64 -5.98 14.24
N LEU A 255 -11.52 -5.26 14.42
CA LEU A 255 -11.32 -3.92 13.84
C LEU A 255 -11.20 -3.96 12.32
N THR A 256 -10.35 -4.85 11.80
CA THR A 256 -10.09 -4.89 10.36
C THR A 256 -11.31 -5.35 9.58
N ASP A 257 -12.03 -6.36 10.05
CA ASP A 257 -13.25 -6.84 9.41
C ASP A 257 -14.41 -5.82 9.47
N ALA A 258 -14.60 -5.17 10.64
CA ALA A 258 -15.69 -4.22 10.83
C ALA A 258 -15.52 -2.90 10.06
N LEU A 259 -14.29 -2.52 9.71
CA LEU A 259 -13.97 -1.20 9.14
C LEU A 259 -13.47 -1.26 7.70
N THR A 260 -13.38 -2.45 7.08
CA THR A 260 -12.72 -2.58 5.79
C THR A 260 -13.53 -3.43 4.81
N VAL A 261 -13.71 -2.91 3.60
CA VAL A 261 -14.16 -3.67 2.44
C VAL A 261 -12.94 -3.95 1.58
N ALA A 262 -12.56 -5.21 1.45
CA ALA A 262 -11.40 -5.64 0.69
C ALA A 262 -11.75 -6.86 -0.17
N ARG A 263 -11.63 -6.72 -1.48
CA ARG A 263 -11.95 -7.79 -2.43
C ARG A 263 -10.78 -7.97 -3.40
N THR A 264 -10.48 -9.22 -3.67
CA THR A 264 -9.49 -9.61 -4.69
C THR A 264 -10.21 -10.01 -5.98
N ARG A 265 -9.50 -10.04 -7.09
CA ARG A 265 -10.03 -10.46 -8.38
C ARG A 265 -10.50 -11.92 -8.34
N LYS A 266 -9.75 -12.83 -7.74
CA LYS A 266 -10.12 -14.23 -7.57
C LYS A 266 -11.47 -14.40 -6.88
N MET A 267 -11.75 -13.56 -5.88
CA MET A 267 -13.05 -13.56 -5.19
C MET A 267 -14.19 -13.17 -6.13
N ILE A 268 -13.93 -12.16 -6.98
CA ILE A 268 -14.96 -11.63 -7.89
C ILE A 268 -15.19 -12.56 -9.07
N GLU A 269 -14.14 -13.10 -9.67
CA GLU A 269 -14.24 -14.10 -10.77
C GLU A 269 -14.98 -15.35 -10.34
N GLY A 270 -14.78 -15.81 -9.10
CA GLY A 270 -15.50 -16.95 -8.54
C GLY A 270 -17.00 -16.71 -8.29
N GLN A 271 -17.43 -15.45 -8.24
CA GLN A 271 -18.83 -15.08 -7.96
C GLN A 271 -19.63 -14.62 -9.19
N GLN A 272 -18.96 -14.10 -10.22
CA GLN A 272 -19.63 -13.51 -11.39
C GLN A 272 -18.98 -14.00 -12.69
N ASN A 273 -19.63 -14.96 -13.35
CA ASN A 273 -19.15 -15.55 -14.61
C ASN A 273 -19.05 -14.57 -15.80
N ASN A 274 -19.52 -13.35 -15.67
CA ASN A 274 -19.60 -12.37 -16.78
C ASN A 274 -18.49 -11.31 -16.73
N LEU A 275 -17.62 -11.33 -15.73
CA LEU A 275 -16.52 -10.36 -15.62
C LEU A 275 -15.24 -10.97 -16.20
N ILE A 276 -14.73 -10.35 -17.25
CA ILE A 276 -13.53 -10.79 -17.95
C ILE A 276 -12.40 -9.84 -17.57
N PHE A 277 -11.38 -10.39 -16.94
CA PHE A 277 -10.09 -9.71 -16.73
C PHE A 277 -9.09 -10.16 -17.79
N PRO A 278 -8.13 -9.30 -18.16
CA PRO A 278 -7.05 -9.75 -19.04
C PRO A 278 -6.25 -10.89 -18.39
N LYS A 279 -5.87 -11.89 -19.20
CA LYS A 279 -4.96 -12.93 -18.77
C LYS A 279 -3.56 -12.33 -18.56
N LYS A 280 -2.98 -12.54 -17.40
CA LYS A 280 -1.65 -12.07 -17.06
C LYS A 280 -0.61 -13.12 -17.42
N HIS A 281 0.40 -12.72 -18.16
CA HIS A 281 1.57 -13.56 -18.38
C HIS A 281 2.61 -13.36 -17.28
N CYS A 282 3.43 -14.39 -17.03
CA CYS A 282 4.57 -14.25 -16.12
C CYS A 282 5.46 -13.10 -16.58
N PRO A 283 5.92 -12.22 -15.66
CA PRO A 283 6.81 -11.14 -16.01
C PRO A 283 8.11 -11.67 -16.60
N GLU A 284 8.58 -11.04 -17.64
CA GLU A 284 9.93 -11.29 -18.13
C GLU A 284 10.93 -10.51 -17.26
N ASN A 285 11.79 -11.20 -16.55
CA ASN A 285 12.81 -10.59 -15.71
C ASN A 285 14.13 -10.53 -16.46
N ILE A 286 14.65 -9.33 -16.68
CA ILE A 286 15.86 -9.06 -17.45
C ILE A 286 16.91 -8.48 -16.49
N PHE A 287 18.05 -9.15 -16.44
CA PHE A 287 19.21 -8.73 -15.65
C PHE A 287 20.25 -8.17 -16.58
N VAL A 288 20.56 -6.89 -16.45
CA VAL A 288 21.56 -6.21 -17.27
C VAL A 288 22.48 -5.41 -16.38
N THR A 289 23.76 -5.74 -16.43
CA THR A 289 24.83 -4.96 -15.81
C THR A 289 25.65 -4.32 -16.92
N PRO A 290 25.83 -2.99 -16.93
CA PRO A 290 26.78 -2.35 -17.84
C PRO A 290 28.16 -2.98 -17.66
N LYS A 291 28.77 -3.46 -18.74
CA LYS A 291 30.08 -4.10 -18.68
C LYS A 291 31.20 -3.09 -18.53
N GLN A 292 31.00 -1.88 -19.07
CA GLN A 292 32.03 -0.85 -19.04
C GLN A 292 31.41 0.54 -19.05
N ILE A 293 31.83 1.39 -18.12
CA ILE A 293 31.48 2.82 -18.06
C ILE A 293 32.77 3.62 -18.12
N GLY A 294 33.12 4.15 -19.30
CA GLY A 294 34.39 4.81 -19.50
C GLY A 294 35.55 3.83 -19.30
N ASN A 295 36.43 4.12 -18.34
CA ASN A 295 37.56 3.27 -17.98
C ASN A 295 37.24 2.25 -16.87
N PHE A 296 36.02 2.25 -16.34
CA PHE A 296 35.62 1.34 -15.25
C PHE A 296 34.98 0.07 -15.83
N GLU A 297 35.47 -1.08 -15.38
CA GLU A 297 34.97 -2.40 -15.80
C GLU A 297 33.77 -2.89 -14.96
N SER A 298 33.55 -2.27 -13.81
CA SER A 298 32.45 -2.63 -12.90
C SER A 298 31.89 -1.44 -12.11
N PHE A 299 30.73 -1.60 -11.52
CA PHE A 299 30.15 -0.60 -10.61
C PHE A 299 30.99 -0.43 -9.34
N GLU A 300 31.61 -1.52 -8.85
CA GLU A 300 32.46 -1.50 -7.69
C GLU A 300 33.67 -0.58 -7.92
N GLU A 301 34.34 -0.71 -9.05
CA GLU A 301 35.51 0.09 -9.42
C GLU A 301 35.14 1.58 -9.53
N LEU A 302 34.00 1.88 -10.15
CA LEU A 302 33.51 3.25 -10.26
C LEU A 302 33.28 3.90 -8.87
N PHE A 303 32.74 3.14 -7.91
CA PHE A 303 32.53 3.65 -6.55
C PHE A 303 33.79 3.65 -5.68
N GLU A 304 34.84 2.90 -6.04
CA GLU A 304 36.14 2.98 -5.38
C GLU A 304 36.82 4.35 -5.60
N GLU A 305 36.63 4.94 -6.78
CA GLU A 305 37.16 6.27 -7.11
C GLU A 305 36.26 7.43 -6.63
N PHE A 306 35.07 7.14 -6.15
CA PHE A 306 34.15 8.18 -5.68
C PHE A 306 34.60 8.80 -4.34
N PRO A 307 34.48 10.14 -4.14
CA PRO A 307 34.91 10.80 -2.89
C PRO A 307 34.24 10.19 -1.66
N PRO A 308 34.98 9.81 -0.64
CA PRO A 308 34.43 9.06 0.47
C PRO A 308 33.54 9.86 1.42
N LEU A 309 33.72 11.15 1.56
CA LEU A 309 33.02 11.98 2.54
C LEU A 309 32.05 12.98 1.94
N LEU A 310 32.28 13.44 0.71
CA LEU A 310 31.50 14.53 0.11
C LEU A 310 31.50 15.77 1.03
N SER A 311 32.67 16.32 1.28
CA SER A 311 32.92 17.38 2.26
C SER A 311 32.01 18.61 2.08
N GLY A 312 31.58 18.90 0.82
CA GLY A 312 30.64 19.98 0.51
C GLY A 312 29.29 19.86 1.22
N TYR A 313 28.88 18.65 1.58
CA TYR A 313 27.65 18.38 2.31
C TYR A 313 27.84 18.19 3.82
N LEU A 314 29.08 18.38 4.32
CA LEU A 314 29.44 18.19 5.72
C LEU A 314 30.04 19.45 6.36
N PRO A 315 29.55 20.68 6.04
CA PRO A 315 30.18 21.90 6.57
C PRO A 315 30.17 21.97 8.11
N SER A 316 29.18 21.36 8.76
CA SER A 316 29.07 21.32 10.22
C SER A 316 30.19 20.55 10.91
N LEU A 317 30.89 19.64 10.22
CA LEU A 317 32.04 18.92 10.77
C LEU A 317 33.25 19.84 11.05
N TYR A 318 33.29 20.99 10.40
CA TYR A 318 34.42 21.92 10.47
C TYR A 318 34.19 23.12 11.41
N THR A 319 33.00 23.19 12.05
CA THR A 319 32.63 24.30 12.96
C THR A 319 33.09 24.12 14.39
N GLU A 320 33.62 22.96 14.76
CA GLU A 320 34.09 22.64 16.13
C GLU A 320 35.56 22.24 16.14
N THR A 321 36.25 22.59 17.24
CA THR A 321 37.58 22.06 17.50
C THR A 321 37.51 20.58 17.92
N GLU A 322 38.60 19.83 17.79
CA GLU A 322 38.68 18.42 18.21
C GLU A 322 38.32 18.25 19.71
N GLU A 323 38.75 19.19 20.55
CA GLU A 323 38.46 19.18 22.01
C GLU A 323 36.99 19.42 22.31
N GLU A 324 36.34 20.36 21.65
CA GLU A 324 34.89 20.62 21.77
C GLU A 324 34.07 19.44 21.32
N ARG A 325 34.49 18.77 20.25
CA ARG A 325 33.86 17.59 19.70
C ARG A 325 33.91 16.42 20.70
N ILE A 326 35.09 16.18 21.32
CA ILE A 326 35.26 15.13 22.33
C ILE A 326 34.40 15.45 23.56
N ALA A 327 34.44 16.68 24.07
CA ALA A 327 33.62 17.09 25.22
C ALA A 327 32.12 16.97 24.99
N ARG A 328 31.65 17.20 23.77
CA ARG A 328 30.24 17.03 23.39
C ARG A 328 29.81 15.54 23.38
N ILE A 329 30.68 14.68 22.87
CA ILE A 329 30.44 13.23 22.85
C ILE A 329 30.35 12.69 24.27
N GLU A 330 31.26 13.09 25.17
CA GLU A 330 31.24 12.69 26.59
C GLU A 330 29.99 13.16 27.35
N LYS A 331 29.53 14.39 27.06
CA LYS A 331 28.27 14.92 27.63
C LYS A 331 27.04 14.16 27.21
N LYS A 332 26.98 13.66 25.97
CA LYS A 332 25.85 12.86 25.46
C LYS A 332 25.79 11.48 26.09
N HIS A 333 26.91 10.86 26.42
CA HIS A 333 26.96 9.60 27.15
C HIS A 333 26.23 9.63 28.50
N LYS A 334 26.12 10.80 29.12
CA LYS A 334 25.44 10.99 30.41
C LYS A 334 23.94 11.26 30.34
N LYS A 335 23.36 11.49 29.12
CA LYS A 335 21.97 11.96 28.94
C LYS A 335 21.07 11.04 28.08
N SER A 336 21.36 9.76 27.91
CA SER A 336 20.51 8.91 27.07
C SER A 336 19.30 8.36 27.83
N LYS A 337 18.13 8.91 27.54
CA LYS A 337 16.79 8.24 27.50
C LYS A 337 15.70 9.29 27.27
N GLY A 338 15.50 9.71 26.03
CA GLY A 338 14.38 10.57 25.65
C GLY A 338 14.33 10.73 24.15
N ASP A 339 13.15 10.64 23.63
CA ASP A 339 12.66 10.85 22.28
C ASP A 339 13.64 10.66 21.10
N LYS A 340 13.62 9.49 20.48
CA LYS A 340 14.55 9.04 19.45
C LYS A 340 14.23 9.54 18.03
N SER A 341 13.25 10.42 17.86
CA SER A 341 12.63 10.70 16.54
C SER A 341 13.12 11.96 15.83
N VAL A 342 14.04 12.75 16.42
CA VAL A 342 14.54 13.97 15.80
C VAL A 342 16.07 13.95 15.86
N LEU A 343 16.71 14.06 14.70
CA LEU A 343 18.14 14.32 14.60
C LEU A 343 18.38 15.75 15.13
N GLN A 344 18.65 15.86 16.41
CA GLN A 344 18.84 17.15 17.11
C GLN A 344 20.24 17.77 16.85
N ASP A 345 21.12 17.02 16.21
CA ASP A 345 22.52 17.36 15.99
C ASP A 345 22.81 17.53 14.50
N GLU A 346 23.23 18.73 14.11
CA GLU A 346 23.54 19.09 12.72
C GLU A 346 24.57 18.14 12.08
N GLN A 347 25.60 17.72 12.82
CA GLN A 347 26.58 16.77 12.28
C GLN A 347 26.01 15.39 12.02
N GLN A 348 25.09 14.90 12.86
CA GLN A 348 24.41 13.63 12.61
C GLN A 348 23.51 13.72 11.39
N ARG A 349 22.84 14.86 11.21
CA ARG A 349 22.04 15.15 10.04
C ARG A 349 22.88 15.16 8.76
N ASP A 350 23.98 15.89 8.75
CA ASP A 350 24.87 15.99 7.59
C ASP A 350 25.46 14.62 7.21
N MET A 351 25.91 13.83 8.20
CA MET A 351 26.40 12.47 7.96
C MET A 351 25.31 11.53 7.42
N PHE A 352 24.09 11.68 7.90
CA PHE A 352 22.95 10.94 7.38
C PHE A 352 22.66 11.31 5.93
N LEU A 353 22.69 12.59 5.61
CA LEU A 353 22.50 13.12 4.27
C LEU A 353 23.52 12.52 3.28
N VAL A 354 24.81 12.52 3.65
CA VAL A 354 25.86 11.92 2.80
C VAL A 354 25.60 10.42 2.58
N LYS A 355 25.22 9.68 3.62
CA LYS A 355 24.86 8.26 3.45
C LYS A 355 23.70 8.06 2.47
N MET A 356 22.68 8.89 2.59
CA MET A 356 21.54 8.89 1.66
C MET A 356 21.97 9.15 0.23
N MET A 357 22.86 10.11 0.02
CA MET A 357 23.38 10.43 -1.31
C MET A 357 24.09 9.23 -1.96
N TYR A 358 24.86 8.45 -1.20
CA TYR A 358 25.48 7.24 -1.73
C TYR A 358 24.46 6.21 -2.19
N ILE A 359 23.42 5.94 -1.37
CA ILE A 359 22.35 5.03 -1.73
C ILE A 359 21.65 5.50 -3.01
N LEU A 360 21.36 6.80 -3.10
CA LEU A 360 20.71 7.37 -4.27
C LEU A 360 21.59 7.32 -5.52
N LEU A 361 22.90 7.56 -5.38
CA LEU A 361 23.83 7.44 -6.49
C LEU A 361 23.83 6.03 -7.08
N VAL A 362 23.86 5.00 -6.24
CA VAL A 362 23.75 3.61 -6.69
C VAL A 362 22.43 3.39 -7.42
N LYS A 363 21.32 3.82 -6.85
CA LYS A 363 20.00 3.67 -7.48
C LYS A 363 19.90 4.41 -8.82
N ARG A 364 20.49 5.61 -8.91
CA ARG A 364 20.51 6.38 -10.16
C ARG A 364 21.37 5.71 -11.23
N LEU A 365 22.49 5.11 -10.85
CA LEU A 365 23.32 4.35 -11.76
C LEU A 365 22.63 3.07 -12.26
N GLU A 366 21.90 2.38 -11.39
CA GLU A 366 21.05 1.24 -11.74
C GLU A 366 19.94 1.63 -12.73
N SER A 367 19.34 2.81 -12.56
CA SER A 367 18.35 3.34 -13.48
C SER A 367 18.96 3.63 -14.84
N SER A 368 19.93 4.55 -14.89
CA SER A 368 20.69 4.86 -16.09
C SER A 368 22.02 5.57 -15.74
N TRP A 369 23.05 5.33 -16.55
CA TRP A 369 24.31 6.06 -16.46
C TRP A 369 24.10 7.58 -16.60
N PHE A 370 23.10 8.01 -17.38
CA PHE A 370 22.76 9.42 -17.58
C PHE A 370 22.20 10.08 -16.32
N SER A 371 21.32 9.39 -15.60
CA SER A 371 20.79 9.88 -14.32
C SER A 371 21.88 9.97 -13.26
N PHE A 372 22.82 9.02 -13.25
CA PHE A 372 24.00 9.06 -12.41
C PHE A 372 24.88 10.26 -12.74
N GLN A 373 25.23 10.48 -14.02
CA GLN A 373 26.01 11.62 -14.47
C GLN A 373 25.37 12.94 -14.06
N SER A 374 24.09 13.12 -14.29
CA SER A 374 23.35 14.33 -13.88
C SER A 374 23.50 14.64 -12.39
N THR A 375 23.56 13.61 -11.56
CA THR A 375 23.75 13.79 -10.12
C THR A 375 25.20 14.10 -9.77
N VAL A 376 26.15 13.45 -10.42
CA VAL A 376 27.58 13.75 -10.24
C VAL A 376 27.88 15.22 -10.60
N ASP A 377 27.28 15.73 -11.70
CA ASP A 377 27.42 17.12 -12.11
C ASP A 377 26.87 18.09 -11.07
N LYS A 378 25.74 17.79 -10.46
CA LYS A 378 25.16 18.60 -9.37
C LYS A 378 26.06 18.59 -8.12
N ILE A 379 26.58 17.42 -7.73
CA ILE A 379 27.48 17.28 -6.59
C ILE A 379 28.77 18.07 -6.83
N LEU A 380 29.35 17.96 -8.04
CA LEU A 380 30.55 18.70 -8.42
C LEU A 380 30.32 20.20 -8.35
N LYS A 381 29.22 20.69 -8.91
CA LYS A 381 28.84 22.12 -8.84
C LYS A 381 28.67 22.61 -7.41
N HIS A 382 28.05 21.80 -6.54
CA HIS A 382 27.89 22.15 -5.13
C HIS A 382 29.22 22.28 -4.41
N HIS A 383 30.16 21.32 -4.61
CA HIS A 383 31.52 21.39 -4.03
C HIS A 383 32.30 22.59 -4.54
N GLN A 384 32.17 22.91 -5.85
CA GLN A 384 32.81 24.10 -6.42
C GLN A 384 32.25 25.37 -5.79
N ASN A 385 30.94 25.49 -5.66
CA ASN A 385 30.29 26.64 -5.01
C ASN A 385 30.74 26.80 -3.55
N ALA A 386 30.87 25.69 -2.81
CA ALA A 386 31.37 25.73 -1.44
C ALA A 386 32.81 26.23 -1.37
N LEU A 387 33.70 25.76 -2.25
CA LEU A 387 35.08 26.22 -2.35
C LEU A 387 35.16 27.71 -2.72
N ASP A 388 34.35 28.16 -3.70
CA ASP A 388 34.33 29.55 -4.14
C ASP A 388 33.88 30.50 -3.00
N ARG A 389 32.89 30.11 -2.23
CA ARG A 389 32.41 30.84 -1.04
C ARG A 389 33.50 30.97 0.03
N ILE A 390 34.31 29.94 0.26
CA ILE A 390 35.45 30.01 1.19
C ILE A 390 36.50 30.98 0.67
N MET A 391 36.87 30.90 -0.61
CA MET A 391 37.84 31.80 -1.23
C MET A 391 37.38 33.27 -1.23
N GLU A 392 36.10 33.51 -1.39
CA GLU A 392 35.50 34.84 -1.28
C GLU A 392 35.58 35.36 0.17
N TYR A 393 35.25 34.51 1.16
CA TYR A 393 35.40 34.86 2.57
C TYR A 393 36.85 35.22 2.93
N GLU A 394 37.83 34.43 2.48
CA GLU A 394 39.25 34.73 2.72
C GLU A 394 39.66 36.09 2.17
N LYS A 395 39.16 36.50 1.01
CA LYS A 395 39.46 37.79 0.37
C LYS A 395 38.73 38.95 1.02
N THR A 396 37.48 38.79 1.35
CA THR A 396 36.59 39.90 1.73
C THR A 396 36.40 40.01 3.24
N LYS A 397 36.62 38.90 3.99
CA LYS A 397 36.25 38.73 5.40
C LYS A 397 34.79 39.12 5.71
N LYS A 398 33.92 39.18 4.70
CA LYS A 398 32.49 39.36 4.90
C LYS A 398 31.85 38.05 5.31
N GLU A 399 30.80 38.13 6.12
CA GLU A 399 30.06 36.94 6.53
C GLU A 399 29.43 36.23 5.31
N ILE A 400 29.82 34.99 5.06
CA ILE A 400 29.34 34.14 4.00
C ILE A 400 28.80 32.83 4.63
N VAL A 401 27.74 32.31 4.05
CA VAL A 401 27.05 31.12 4.53
C VAL A 401 27.20 30.01 3.50
N VAL A 402 27.48 28.82 3.96
CA VAL A 402 27.38 27.59 3.15
C VAL A 402 26.02 26.93 3.45
N GLU A 403 25.18 26.87 2.47
CA GLU A 403 23.87 26.18 2.53
C GLU A 403 23.97 24.89 1.75
N VAL A 404 23.37 23.84 2.31
CA VAL A 404 23.15 22.58 1.61
C VAL A 404 21.71 22.63 1.09
N ASP A 405 21.54 22.76 -0.22
CA ASP A 405 20.24 22.72 -0.85
C ASP A 405 19.85 21.26 -1.09
N GLU A 406 18.99 20.75 -0.20
CA GLU A 406 18.52 19.37 -0.25
C GLU A 406 17.49 19.16 -1.37
N ASP A 407 16.68 20.17 -1.65
CA ASP A 407 15.60 20.10 -2.66
C ASP A 407 16.18 20.01 -4.10
N GLU A 408 17.42 20.47 -4.31
CA GLU A 408 18.11 20.35 -5.60
C GLU A 408 18.60 18.90 -5.86
N LEU A 409 18.83 18.12 -4.80
CA LEU A 409 19.37 16.75 -4.88
C LEU A 409 18.31 15.68 -4.81
N PHE A 410 17.26 15.90 -4.02
CA PHE A 410 16.25 14.92 -3.70
C PHE A 410 14.88 15.43 -4.14
N SER A 411 14.17 14.66 -4.97
CA SER A 411 12.72 14.80 -5.08
C SER A 411 12.04 14.04 -3.94
N GLU A 412 10.80 14.39 -3.60
CA GLU A 412 10.00 13.64 -2.61
C GLU A 412 9.91 12.13 -2.95
N ASP A 413 9.98 11.77 -4.24
CA ASP A 413 9.93 10.40 -4.72
C ASP A 413 11.30 9.66 -4.62
N ASP A 414 12.40 10.37 -4.42
CA ASP A 414 13.76 9.80 -4.33
C ASP A 414 14.10 9.26 -2.93
N ILE A 415 13.37 9.67 -1.90
CA ILE A 415 13.64 9.28 -0.51
C ILE A 415 12.99 7.91 -0.26
N PRO A 416 13.75 6.88 0.16
CA PRO A 416 13.18 5.59 0.52
C PRO A 416 12.17 5.72 1.66
N GLU A 417 11.03 5.05 1.57
CA GLU A 417 9.93 5.08 2.55
C GLU A 417 10.34 4.92 4.03
N PRO A 418 11.32 4.07 4.41
CA PRO A 418 11.78 3.99 5.79
C PRO A 418 12.43 5.27 6.31
N LEU A 419 12.88 6.13 5.40
CA LEU A 419 13.64 7.35 5.71
C LEU A 419 12.75 8.61 5.73
N GLU A 420 11.55 8.54 5.15
CA GLU A 420 10.51 9.57 5.34
C GLU A 420 10.08 9.71 6.81
N GLU A 421 10.28 8.68 7.63
CA GLU A 421 10.02 8.73 9.08
C GLU A 421 11.03 9.59 9.85
N PHE A 422 12.22 9.82 9.30
CA PHE A 422 13.20 10.71 9.88
C PHE A 422 12.91 12.13 9.42
N CYS A 423 12.23 12.91 10.26
CA CYS A 423 12.17 14.35 10.09
C CYS A 423 13.61 14.90 10.15
N LEU A 424 14.22 15.15 8.98
CA LEU A 424 15.40 15.98 8.88
C LEU A 424 15.04 17.32 9.53
N GLY A 425 15.73 17.71 10.60
CA GLY A 425 15.54 19.00 11.27
C GLY A 425 15.70 20.14 10.27
N LYS A 426 15.26 21.35 10.62
CA LYS A 426 15.45 22.52 9.74
C LYS A 426 16.93 22.67 9.40
N ASN A 427 17.22 22.80 8.09
CA ASN A 427 18.54 23.15 7.60
C ASN A 427 18.98 24.47 8.23
N ARG A 428 20.13 24.47 8.89
CA ARG A 428 20.75 25.70 9.42
C ARG A 428 21.95 25.97 8.57
N PRO A 429 22.00 27.13 7.89
CA PRO A 429 23.11 27.50 7.09
C PRO A 429 24.37 27.66 8.00
N VAL A 430 25.48 27.07 7.59
CA VAL A 430 26.74 27.14 8.32
C VAL A 430 27.53 28.39 7.89
N ARG A 431 27.98 29.19 8.85
CA ARG A 431 28.75 30.38 8.58
C ARG A 431 30.21 30.02 8.39
N VAL A 432 30.84 30.52 7.33
CA VAL A 432 32.27 30.30 7.08
C VAL A 432 33.13 30.90 8.21
N SER A 433 32.67 31.98 8.84
CA SER A 433 33.31 32.57 10.02
C SER A 433 33.41 31.63 11.22
N ASP A 434 32.46 30.69 11.37
CA ASP A 434 32.50 29.74 12.48
C ASP A 434 33.51 28.61 12.20
N ILE A 435 33.67 28.22 10.93
CA ILE A 435 34.72 27.30 10.48
C ILE A 435 36.13 27.94 10.69
N ASP A 436 36.27 29.25 10.40
CA ASP A 436 37.52 30.01 10.60
C ASP A 436 37.87 30.11 12.08
N LYS A 437 36.90 30.43 12.96
CA LYS A 437 37.07 30.46 14.42
C LYS A 437 37.50 29.10 15.00
N ALA A 438 37.02 28.03 14.46
CA ALA A 438 37.40 26.66 14.84
C ALA A 438 38.80 26.27 14.31
N GLY A 439 39.42 27.09 13.46
CA GLY A 439 40.73 26.82 12.86
C GLY A 439 40.74 25.77 11.77
N ASN A 440 39.56 25.39 11.22
CA ASN A 440 39.39 24.28 10.27
C ASN A 440 39.27 24.72 8.82
N ILE A 441 39.44 26.02 8.49
CA ILE A 441 39.19 26.52 7.13
C ILE A 441 40.13 25.90 6.10
N ASP A 442 41.43 25.76 6.44
CA ASP A 442 42.41 25.15 5.54
C ASP A 442 42.19 23.66 5.35
N ARG A 443 41.76 22.96 6.41
CA ARG A 443 41.36 21.54 6.32
C ARG A 443 40.15 21.38 5.41
N TYR A 444 39.10 22.17 5.61
CA TYR A 444 37.89 22.11 4.81
C TYR A 444 38.16 22.38 3.32
N LYS A 445 38.98 23.40 3.05
CA LYS A 445 39.42 23.75 1.70
C LYS A 445 40.25 22.64 1.04
N LYS A 446 41.07 21.93 1.80
CA LYS A 446 41.85 20.79 1.31
C LYS A 446 40.94 19.64 0.94
N ASP A 447 40.05 19.25 1.83
CA ASP A 447 39.11 18.14 1.64
C ASP A 447 38.20 18.41 0.44
N LEU A 448 37.65 19.63 0.29
CA LEU A 448 36.89 20.06 -0.89
C LEU A 448 37.69 19.93 -2.21
N LYS A 449 38.96 20.27 -2.22
CA LYS A 449 39.83 20.15 -3.41
C LYS A 449 40.10 18.69 -3.78
N GLU A 450 40.27 17.83 -2.77
CA GLU A 450 40.45 16.38 -2.99
C GLU A 450 39.16 15.77 -3.56
N ASP A 451 38.01 16.11 -3.00
CA ASP A 451 36.71 15.65 -3.53
C ASP A 451 36.45 16.15 -4.95
N LEU A 452 36.72 17.44 -5.21
CA LEU A 452 36.58 18.01 -6.57
C LEU A 452 37.43 17.29 -7.60
N LYS A 453 38.67 16.95 -7.27
CA LYS A 453 39.58 16.24 -8.16
C LYS A 453 39.05 14.86 -8.53
N ALA A 454 38.53 14.10 -7.55
CA ALA A 454 37.93 12.79 -7.76
C ALA A 454 36.63 12.90 -8.59
N LEU A 455 35.77 13.87 -8.29
CA LEU A 455 34.52 14.11 -9.03
C LEU A 455 34.78 14.56 -10.48
N GLN A 456 35.80 15.37 -10.74
CA GLN A 456 36.19 15.80 -12.08
C GLN A 456 36.73 14.64 -12.92
N LEU A 457 37.51 13.72 -12.31
CA LEU A 457 37.96 12.50 -12.99
C LEU A 457 36.77 11.63 -13.39
N LEU A 458 35.87 11.40 -12.46
CA LEU A 458 34.64 10.63 -12.70
C LEU A 458 33.78 11.28 -13.81
N GLN A 459 33.58 12.60 -13.77
CA GLN A 459 32.86 13.34 -14.81
C GLN A 459 33.50 13.15 -16.18
N SER A 460 34.85 13.25 -16.27
CA SER A 460 35.58 13.06 -17.52
C SER A 460 35.36 11.65 -18.12
N ASN A 461 35.33 10.63 -17.29
CA ASN A 461 35.05 9.25 -17.71
C ASN A 461 33.63 9.10 -18.22
N LEU A 462 32.64 9.70 -17.53
CA LEU A 462 31.24 9.66 -17.95
C LEU A 462 31.01 10.45 -19.27
N GLU A 463 31.70 11.57 -19.46
CA GLU A 463 31.65 12.32 -20.73
C GLU A 463 32.28 11.53 -21.89
N TYR A 464 33.37 10.80 -21.64
CA TYR A 464 33.95 9.91 -22.61
C TYR A 464 32.97 8.82 -23.02
N PHE A 465 32.32 8.17 -22.09
CA PHE A 465 31.28 7.19 -22.36
C PHE A 465 30.12 7.79 -23.17
N GLN A 466 29.67 9.00 -22.82
CA GLN A 466 28.63 9.72 -23.55
C GLN A 466 29.02 9.99 -25.02
N LYS A 467 30.27 10.33 -25.28
CA LYS A 467 30.75 10.57 -26.65
C LYS A 467 30.74 9.28 -27.48
N HIS A 468 31.07 8.16 -26.89
CA HIS A 468 31.05 6.86 -27.57
C HIS A 468 29.63 6.39 -27.88
N ILE A 469 28.67 6.59 -26.96
CA ILE A 469 27.24 6.33 -27.24
C ILE A 469 26.72 7.16 -28.42
N LYS A 470 27.17 8.41 -28.53
CA LYS A 470 26.76 9.29 -29.65
C LYS A 470 27.42 8.95 -30.99
N ALA A 471 28.60 8.33 -30.97
CA ALA A 471 29.39 8.06 -32.18
C ALA A 471 28.98 6.76 -32.88
N GLU A 472 28.21 5.87 -32.25
CA GLU A 472 27.76 4.66 -32.91
C GLU A 472 26.54 4.92 -33.79
N ASP A 473 26.74 4.75 -35.09
CA ASP A 473 25.73 4.88 -36.13
C ASP A 473 24.62 3.80 -36.00
N GLY A 474 23.47 4.26 -35.62
CA GLY A 474 22.13 3.78 -35.99
C GLY A 474 21.59 2.52 -35.35
N LYS A 475 22.32 1.52 -34.89
CA LYS A 475 21.71 0.25 -34.43
C LYS A 475 22.32 -0.46 -33.25
N LYS A 476 23.53 -0.17 -32.82
CA LYS A 476 24.13 -0.77 -31.61
C LYS A 476 24.40 0.31 -30.57
N SER A 477 23.73 0.22 -29.45
CA SER A 477 24.00 1.09 -28.32
C SER A 477 25.09 0.48 -27.46
N VAL A 478 26.05 1.30 -26.99
CA VAL A 478 27.03 0.88 -25.98
C VAL A 478 26.32 0.73 -24.61
N ASP A 479 25.18 1.41 -24.42
CA ASP A 479 24.27 1.18 -23.30
C ASP A 479 23.52 -0.15 -23.50
N GLU A 480 24.03 -1.21 -22.89
CA GLU A 480 23.46 -2.55 -23.00
C GLU A 480 22.01 -2.61 -22.53
N LYS A 481 21.65 -1.88 -21.47
CA LYS A 481 20.29 -1.84 -20.96
C LYS A 481 19.33 -1.19 -21.97
N LEU A 482 19.75 -0.09 -22.58
CA LEU A 482 19.00 0.55 -23.66
C LEU A 482 18.90 -0.37 -24.89
N ALA A 483 19.97 -1.08 -25.26
CA ALA A 483 19.96 -1.99 -26.41
C ALA A 483 18.94 -3.13 -26.22
N VAL A 484 18.86 -3.70 -25.03
CA VAL A 484 17.86 -4.74 -24.72
C VAL A 484 16.44 -4.15 -24.79
N LEU A 485 16.23 -2.95 -24.23
CA LEU A 485 14.95 -2.26 -24.32
C LEU A 485 14.53 -2.02 -25.77
N LEU A 486 15.45 -1.54 -26.62
CA LEU A 486 15.17 -1.29 -28.06
C LEU A 486 14.71 -2.57 -28.77
N ASN A 487 15.38 -3.69 -28.56
CA ASN A 487 14.96 -4.98 -29.11
C ASN A 487 13.53 -5.37 -28.69
N ARG A 488 13.16 -5.09 -27.42
CA ARG A 488 11.80 -5.37 -26.93
C ARG A 488 10.77 -4.42 -27.53
N ILE A 489 11.11 -3.16 -27.69
CA ILE A 489 10.24 -2.17 -28.35
C ILE A 489 10.05 -2.56 -29.84
N GLU A 490 11.09 -2.90 -30.56
CA GLU A 490 10.98 -3.33 -31.96
C GLU A 490 10.10 -4.57 -32.11
N SER A 491 10.27 -5.56 -31.25
CA SER A 491 9.40 -6.73 -31.20
C SER A 491 7.94 -6.37 -30.94
N LYS A 492 7.70 -5.44 -30.02
CA LYS A 492 6.35 -4.94 -29.69
C LYS A 492 5.72 -4.16 -30.83
N GLN A 493 6.49 -3.33 -31.55
CA GLN A 493 6.00 -2.58 -32.71
C GLN A 493 5.61 -3.49 -33.89
N ALA A 494 6.06 -4.74 -33.92
CA ALA A 494 5.66 -5.74 -34.88
C ALA A 494 4.34 -6.46 -34.57
N THR A 495 3.74 -6.24 -33.39
CA THR A 495 2.44 -6.81 -33.00
C THR A 495 1.27 -5.92 -33.38
N ASP A 496 0.04 -6.44 -33.35
CA ASP A 496 -1.18 -5.69 -33.66
C ASP A 496 -1.39 -4.51 -32.70
N ASN A 497 -1.25 -4.74 -31.38
CA ASN A 497 -1.26 -3.68 -30.39
C ASN A 497 0.17 -3.17 -30.14
N LYS A 498 0.48 -1.99 -30.69
CA LYS A 498 1.79 -1.36 -30.58
C LYS A 498 2.02 -0.59 -29.30
N LYS A 499 0.98 -0.45 -28.46
CA LYS A 499 1.02 0.39 -27.26
C LYS A 499 1.76 -0.28 -26.12
N LEU A 500 2.69 0.45 -25.52
CA LEU A 500 3.41 0.04 -24.32
C LEU A 500 3.69 1.23 -23.40
N VAL A 501 3.78 0.97 -22.10
CA VAL A 501 4.15 1.96 -21.09
C VAL A 501 5.50 1.58 -20.50
N ILE A 502 6.44 2.52 -20.49
CA ILE A 502 7.75 2.36 -19.86
C ILE A 502 7.77 3.21 -18.60
N PHE A 503 7.88 2.56 -17.46
CA PHE A 503 8.03 3.23 -16.18
C PHE A 503 9.49 3.31 -15.76
N THR A 504 9.88 4.47 -15.24
CA THR A 504 11.17 4.71 -14.58
C THR A 504 10.95 5.58 -13.34
N VAL A 505 11.78 5.43 -12.33
CA VAL A 505 11.71 6.24 -11.10
C VAL A 505 12.19 7.66 -11.38
N TYR A 506 13.23 7.83 -12.22
CA TYR A 506 13.92 9.09 -12.36
C TYR A 506 13.53 9.85 -13.62
N LYS A 507 13.23 11.15 -13.44
CA LYS A 507 12.94 12.08 -14.53
C LYS A 507 14.07 12.10 -15.57
N ASP A 508 15.32 12.16 -15.13
CA ASP A 508 16.49 12.21 -16.02
C ASP A 508 16.54 10.98 -16.93
N THR A 509 16.28 9.78 -16.38
CA THR A 509 16.18 8.54 -17.16
C THR A 509 14.99 8.58 -18.15
N ALA A 510 13.83 9.09 -17.74
CA ALA A 510 12.68 9.19 -18.63
C ALA A 510 12.98 10.04 -19.87
N PHE A 511 13.58 11.22 -19.68
CA PHE A 511 13.96 12.10 -20.78
C PHE A 511 15.12 11.55 -21.62
N TYR A 512 16.08 10.88 -20.98
CA TYR A 512 17.12 10.14 -21.69
C TYR A 512 16.54 9.12 -22.64
N LEU A 513 15.62 8.27 -22.17
CA LEU A 513 14.96 7.26 -23.01
C LEU A 513 14.17 7.91 -24.16
N PHE A 514 13.44 8.98 -23.87
CA PHE A 514 12.70 9.73 -24.88
C PHE A 514 13.62 10.25 -25.97
N ASP A 515 14.73 10.90 -25.61
CA ASP A 515 15.71 11.42 -26.55
C ASP A 515 16.39 10.31 -27.38
N GLN A 516 16.70 9.17 -26.74
CA GLN A 516 17.32 8.03 -27.40
C GLN A 516 16.36 7.36 -28.41
N LEU A 517 15.07 7.20 -28.05
CA LEU A 517 14.08 6.63 -28.95
C LEU A 517 13.80 7.56 -30.15
N THR A 518 13.61 8.86 -29.87
CA THR A 518 13.34 9.83 -30.92
C THR A 518 14.49 9.94 -31.93
N LYS A 519 15.74 9.93 -31.46
CA LYS A 519 16.93 9.95 -32.33
C LYS A 519 17.05 8.71 -33.23
N ARG A 520 16.46 7.59 -32.84
CA ARG A 520 16.45 6.34 -33.62
C ARG A 520 15.23 6.18 -34.52
N GLY A 521 14.42 7.23 -34.65
CA GLY A 521 13.30 7.27 -35.59
C GLY A 521 11.98 6.74 -35.04
N PHE A 522 11.84 6.56 -33.74
CA PHE A 522 10.52 6.33 -33.15
C PHE A 522 9.79 7.66 -33.07
N ASP A 523 8.73 7.84 -33.86
CA ASP A 523 7.99 9.09 -34.05
C ASP A 523 6.69 9.18 -33.23
N ARG A 524 6.27 8.11 -32.58
CA ARG A 524 5.03 8.05 -31.76
C ARG A 524 5.33 7.84 -30.28
N VAL A 525 6.29 8.60 -29.78
CA VAL A 525 6.77 8.52 -28.40
C VAL A 525 6.35 9.75 -27.62
N ALA A 526 5.96 9.56 -26.39
CA ALA A 526 5.77 10.66 -25.45
C ALA A 526 6.43 10.34 -24.11
N VAL A 527 6.85 11.40 -23.39
CA VAL A 527 7.35 11.32 -22.02
C VAL A 527 6.51 12.21 -21.11
N VAL A 528 6.18 11.67 -19.94
CA VAL A 528 5.43 12.36 -18.89
C VAL A 528 6.15 12.25 -17.57
N SER A 529 6.48 13.38 -16.95
CA SER A 529 6.98 13.51 -15.60
C SER A 529 6.13 14.49 -14.80
N GLY A 530 6.42 14.68 -13.51
CA GLY A 530 5.59 15.50 -12.61
C GLY A 530 5.42 16.95 -13.08
N ASP A 531 6.43 17.54 -13.68
CA ASP A 531 6.52 18.95 -14.04
C ASP A 531 6.71 19.21 -15.54
N ALA A 532 7.10 18.19 -16.32
CA ALA A 532 7.40 18.35 -17.74
C ALA A 532 6.92 17.14 -18.56
N SER A 533 6.49 17.41 -19.79
CA SER A 533 6.06 16.39 -20.74
C SER A 533 6.46 16.80 -22.15
N ARG A 534 6.85 15.82 -22.99
CA ARG A 534 7.21 16.05 -24.40
C ARG A 534 6.57 14.98 -25.30
N ILE A 535 6.36 15.35 -26.56
CA ILE A 535 5.88 14.48 -27.62
C ILE A 535 6.88 14.54 -28.77
N SER A 536 7.21 13.40 -29.35
CA SER A 536 8.09 13.35 -30.53
C SER A 536 7.51 14.15 -31.68
N GLY A 537 8.37 14.95 -32.37
CA GLY A 537 7.96 15.82 -33.50
C GLY A 537 7.24 17.11 -33.10
N GLU A 538 6.93 17.34 -31.83
CA GLU A 538 6.32 18.59 -31.38
C GLU A 538 7.36 19.43 -30.59
N PRO A 539 7.49 20.74 -30.91
CA PRO A 539 8.46 21.61 -30.25
C PRO A 539 8.00 22.01 -28.84
N GLY A 540 8.93 21.96 -27.89
CA GLY A 540 8.73 22.48 -26.54
C GLY A 540 8.13 21.46 -25.55
N GLU A 541 7.95 21.94 -24.32
CA GLU A 541 7.34 21.17 -23.23
C GLU A 541 5.84 21.47 -23.13
N THR A 542 5.02 20.44 -23.02
CA THR A 542 3.59 20.62 -22.76
C THR A 542 3.29 20.40 -21.28
N LYS A 543 2.51 21.30 -20.68
CA LYS A 543 2.02 21.13 -19.30
C LYS A 543 0.71 20.34 -19.23
N LYS A 544 0.13 19.98 -20.38
CA LYS A 544 -1.17 19.29 -20.45
C LYS A 544 -0.97 17.81 -20.75
N PHE A 545 -0.49 17.06 -19.78
CA PHE A 545 -0.25 15.63 -19.94
C PHE A 545 -1.54 14.84 -20.31
N GLU A 546 -2.72 15.34 -19.95
CA GLU A 546 -4.00 14.69 -20.32
C GLU A 546 -4.15 14.56 -21.85
N GLN A 547 -3.66 15.53 -22.62
CA GLN A 547 -3.67 15.43 -24.08
C GLN A 547 -2.79 14.27 -24.59
N ILE A 548 -1.71 13.98 -23.88
CA ILE A 548 -0.86 12.83 -24.18
C ILE A 548 -1.63 11.54 -23.89
N LEU A 549 -2.31 11.48 -22.73
CA LEU A 549 -3.07 10.29 -22.34
C LEU A 549 -4.27 10.03 -23.26
N GLU A 550 -4.96 11.08 -23.73
CA GLU A 550 -6.04 10.96 -24.71
C GLU A 550 -5.56 10.38 -26.05
N ARG A 551 -4.35 10.70 -26.48
CA ARG A 551 -3.73 10.17 -27.71
C ARG A 551 -3.12 8.79 -27.51
N PHE A 552 -2.64 8.50 -26.30
CA PHE A 552 -2.10 7.20 -25.94
C PHE A 552 -3.20 6.17 -25.69
N ALA A 553 -4.23 6.53 -24.92
CA ALA A 553 -5.31 5.63 -24.51
C ALA A 553 -6.70 6.14 -24.97
N PRO A 554 -6.97 6.26 -26.27
CA PRO A 554 -8.21 6.85 -26.77
C PRO A 554 -9.47 6.04 -26.44
N TYR A 555 -9.38 4.70 -26.37
CA TYR A 555 -10.51 3.86 -25.94
C TYR A 555 -10.90 4.21 -24.51
N THR A 556 -9.93 4.30 -23.63
CA THR A 556 -10.16 4.58 -22.22
C THR A 556 -10.54 6.02 -21.97
N LYS A 557 -9.74 6.97 -22.49
CA LYS A 557 -9.83 8.39 -22.16
C LYS A 557 -10.87 9.17 -22.96
N LEU A 558 -11.02 8.85 -24.22
CA LEU A 558 -11.97 9.56 -25.11
C LEU A 558 -13.31 8.84 -25.17
N TYR A 559 -13.32 7.55 -25.48
CA TYR A 559 -14.56 6.79 -25.61
C TYR A 559 -15.18 6.45 -24.26
N GLY A 560 -14.41 5.93 -23.30
CA GLY A 560 -14.94 5.39 -22.05
C GLY A 560 -15.21 6.41 -20.94
N GLU A 561 -14.47 7.53 -20.90
CA GLU A 561 -14.58 8.51 -19.81
C GLU A 561 -15.46 9.72 -20.15
N LYS A 562 -15.80 9.96 -21.43
CA LYS A 562 -16.67 11.05 -21.89
C LYS A 562 -18.08 10.55 -22.19
N ASP A 563 -19.05 11.43 -22.07
CA ASP A 563 -20.42 11.17 -22.50
C ASP A 563 -20.60 11.51 -23.99
N TRP A 564 -21.05 10.54 -24.76
CA TRP A 564 -21.28 10.68 -26.19
C TRP A 564 -22.72 10.30 -26.53
N SER A 565 -23.35 11.10 -27.39
CA SER A 565 -24.65 10.76 -27.99
C SER A 565 -24.56 9.59 -28.99
N PHE A 566 -23.49 8.82 -28.94
CA PHE A 566 -23.23 7.64 -29.77
C PHE A 566 -24.00 6.42 -29.29
N ILE A 567 -24.67 5.75 -30.20
CA ILE A 567 -25.35 4.48 -29.94
C ILE A 567 -24.74 3.42 -30.87
N PRO A 568 -24.12 2.36 -30.35
CA PRO A 568 -23.57 1.29 -31.16
C PRO A 568 -24.67 0.54 -31.90
N SER A 569 -24.37 -0.02 -33.07
CA SER A 569 -25.29 -0.77 -33.92
C SER A 569 -26.00 -1.95 -33.19
N SER A 570 -25.29 -2.53 -32.22
CA SER A 570 -25.87 -3.54 -31.33
C SER A 570 -25.09 -3.57 -30.01
N LYS A 571 -25.82 -3.75 -28.89
CA LYS A 571 -25.21 -3.99 -27.56
C LYS A 571 -24.47 -5.33 -27.44
N LYS A 572 -24.65 -6.23 -28.42
CA LYS A 572 -24.07 -7.59 -28.40
C LYS A 572 -22.74 -7.68 -29.16
N ILE A 573 -22.27 -6.61 -29.84
CA ILE A 573 -20.96 -6.62 -30.49
C ILE A 573 -19.85 -6.40 -29.47
N SER A 574 -18.64 -6.88 -29.81
CA SER A 574 -17.49 -6.76 -28.90
C SER A 574 -17.11 -5.28 -28.64
N PRO A 575 -16.51 -4.98 -27.50
CA PRO A 575 -16.07 -3.62 -27.17
C PRO A 575 -15.14 -3.01 -28.22
N GLU A 576 -14.29 -3.81 -28.83
CA GLU A 576 -13.41 -3.36 -29.92
C GLU A 576 -14.22 -2.88 -31.14
N LYS A 577 -15.25 -3.63 -31.52
CA LYS A 577 -16.13 -3.24 -32.64
C LYS A 577 -16.96 -1.99 -32.33
N GLN A 578 -17.43 -1.87 -31.09
CA GLN A 578 -18.13 -0.66 -30.64
C GLN A 578 -17.21 0.57 -30.73
N PHE A 579 -15.95 0.40 -30.37
CA PHE A 579 -14.96 1.48 -30.46
C PHE A 579 -14.63 1.85 -31.90
N GLU A 580 -14.54 0.90 -32.83
CA GLU A 580 -14.34 1.19 -34.25
C GLU A 580 -15.55 1.92 -34.85
N GLU A 581 -16.79 1.54 -34.52
CA GLU A 581 -17.98 2.25 -34.92
C GLU A 581 -17.98 3.70 -34.38
N TRP A 582 -17.58 3.87 -33.11
CA TRP A 582 -17.46 5.19 -32.50
C TRP A 582 -16.40 6.04 -33.18
N LYS A 583 -15.25 5.52 -33.56
CA LYS A 583 -14.24 6.28 -34.33
C LYS A 583 -14.82 6.83 -35.63
N SER A 584 -15.53 6.00 -36.36
CA SER A 584 -16.16 6.40 -37.60
C SER A 584 -17.26 7.47 -37.38
N TRP A 585 -17.97 7.38 -36.27
CA TRP A 585 -18.97 8.37 -35.88
C TRP A 585 -18.33 9.74 -35.52
N VAL A 586 -17.25 9.70 -34.71
CA VAL A 586 -16.52 10.90 -34.27
C VAL A 586 -15.90 11.67 -35.43
N GLU A 587 -15.47 10.99 -36.48
CA GLU A 587 -14.95 11.63 -37.69
C GLU A 587 -15.90 12.69 -38.24
N ASN A 588 -17.21 12.42 -38.15
CA ASN A 588 -18.25 13.29 -38.67
C ASN A 588 -18.79 14.32 -37.65
N VAL A 589 -18.56 14.11 -36.36
CA VAL A 589 -19.24 14.86 -35.29
C VAL A 589 -18.28 15.77 -34.54
N ASP A 590 -17.05 15.29 -34.24
CA ASP A 590 -16.03 16.02 -33.46
C ASP A 590 -14.64 15.95 -34.07
N ASN A 591 -14.36 16.91 -34.95
CA ASN A 591 -13.07 17.03 -35.65
C ASN A 591 -11.88 17.19 -34.67
N ALA A 592 -12.09 17.77 -33.45
CA ALA A 592 -11.03 17.97 -32.50
C ALA A 592 -10.59 16.60 -31.88
N THR A 593 -11.55 15.78 -31.53
CA THR A 593 -11.28 14.40 -31.05
C THR A 593 -10.74 13.52 -32.20
N PHE A 594 -11.29 13.63 -33.40
CA PHE A 594 -10.79 12.90 -34.59
C PHE A 594 -9.31 13.20 -34.88
N LYS A 595 -8.87 14.44 -34.80
CA LYS A 595 -7.45 14.82 -34.96
C LYS A 595 -6.54 14.16 -33.93
N LYS A 596 -7.01 13.93 -32.70
CA LYS A 596 -6.25 13.19 -31.66
C LYS A 596 -6.09 11.71 -32.04
N LEU A 597 -7.13 11.12 -32.62
CA LEU A 597 -7.10 9.75 -33.12
C LEU A 597 -6.17 9.56 -34.31
N GLN A 598 -6.00 10.56 -35.15
CA GLN A 598 -5.10 10.54 -36.30
C GLN A 598 -3.61 10.65 -35.89
N ASN A 599 -3.32 11.18 -34.71
CA ASN A 599 -1.96 11.34 -34.19
C ASN A 599 -1.76 10.48 -32.90
N PRO A 600 -1.80 9.13 -33.03
CA PRO A 600 -1.70 8.26 -31.86
C PRO A 600 -0.29 8.29 -31.28
N ILE A 601 -0.20 8.00 -29.98
CA ILE A 601 1.04 7.72 -29.26
C ILE A 601 1.07 6.22 -29.00
N ASP A 602 2.17 5.55 -29.35
CA ASP A 602 2.34 4.11 -29.18
C ASP A 602 3.25 3.78 -27.99
N ILE A 603 4.24 4.63 -27.70
CA ILE A 603 5.18 4.45 -26.60
C ILE A 603 5.03 5.58 -25.60
N LEU A 604 4.63 5.27 -24.39
CA LEU A 604 4.53 6.23 -23.29
C LEU A 604 5.61 5.95 -22.25
N ILE A 605 6.52 6.91 -22.08
CA ILE A 605 7.53 6.87 -21.02
C ILE A 605 7.00 7.71 -19.87
N ALA A 606 7.00 7.16 -18.67
CA ALA A 606 6.44 7.82 -17.49
C ALA A 606 7.29 7.63 -16.24
N THR A 607 7.34 8.65 -15.41
CA THR A 607 7.78 8.50 -14.03
C THR A 607 6.62 7.97 -13.16
N ASP A 608 6.85 7.73 -11.89
CA ASP A 608 5.83 7.26 -10.96
C ASP A 608 4.63 8.22 -10.79
N VAL A 609 4.68 9.38 -11.42
CA VAL A 609 3.53 10.29 -11.54
C VAL A 609 2.31 9.61 -12.17
N LEU A 610 2.52 8.68 -13.10
CA LEU A 610 1.45 7.89 -13.71
C LEU A 610 1.27 6.50 -13.06
N SER A 611 2.07 6.15 -12.07
CA SER A 611 1.92 4.88 -11.32
C SER A 611 0.64 4.85 -10.48
N GLU A 612 0.02 6.00 -10.23
CA GLU A 612 -1.22 6.11 -9.46
C GLU A 612 -2.33 6.82 -10.25
N GLY A 613 -3.56 6.34 -10.10
CA GLY A 613 -4.78 7.01 -10.53
C GLY A 613 -5.13 6.98 -12.03
N GLN A 614 -4.20 6.85 -12.95
CA GLN A 614 -4.49 6.90 -14.38
C GLN A 614 -4.91 5.55 -14.96
N ASN A 615 -5.78 5.60 -15.97
CA ASN A 615 -6.26 4.45 -16.72
C ASN A 615 -5.53 4.38 -18.06
N LEU A 616 -4.78 3.31 -18.31
CA LEU A 616 -3.95 3.13 -19.50
C LEU A 616 -4.21 1.77 -20.16
N GLN A 617 -5.40 1.24 -20.02
CA GLN A 617 -5.78 -0.12 -20.41
C GLN A 617 -5.88 -0.35 -21.92
N ASP A 618 -5.64 0.69 -22.75
CA ASP A 618 -5.39 0.52 -24.18
C ASP A 618 -4.06 -0.16 -24.47
N ALA A 619 -3.06 -0.04 -23.58
CA ALA A 619 -1.81 -0.77 -23.66
C ALA A 619 -1.96 -2.17 -23.06
N ASP A 620 -1.24 -3.12 -23.63
CA ASP A 620 -1.15 -4.52 -23.16
C ASP A 620 0.21 -4.88 -22.59
N MET A 621 1.19 -3.94 -22.60
CA MET A 621 2.54 -4.17 -22.10
C MET A 621 3.00 -3.04 -21.18
N VAL A 622 3.57 -3.44 -20.04
CA VAL A 622 4.30 -2.55 -19.11
C VAL A 622 5.76 -2.96 -19.05
N VAL A 623 6.65 -1.99 -19.16
CA VAL A 623 8.07 -2.15 -18.96
C VAL A 623 8.48 -1.37 -17.73
N ASN A 624 8.96 -2.04 -16.70
CA ASN A 624 9.64 -1.42 -15.57
C ASN A 624 11.12 -1.32 -15.91
N TYR A 625 11.55 -0.17 -16.43
CA TYR A 625 12.95 0.06 -16.82
C TYR A 625 13.89 0.12 -15.63
N ASP A 626 13.38 0.57 -14.49
CA ASP A 626 13.95 0.38 -13.18
C ASP A 626 12.87 -0.14 -12.22
N ILE A 627 13.23 -1.09 -11.39
CA ILE A 627 12.34 -1.65 -10.41
C ILE A 627 12.31 -0.75 -9.19
N HIS A 628 11.09 -0.36 -8.80
CA HIS A 628 10.90 0.28 -7.52
C HIS A 628 11.03 -0.75 -6.39
N TRP A 629 11.76 -0.41 -5.34
CA TRP A 629 12.03 -1.30 -4.20
C TRP A 629 10.78 -1.67 -3.39
N ASN A 630 9.73 -0.86 -3.48
CA ASN A 630 8.44 -1.18 -2.92
C ASN A 630 7.63 -2.01 -3.93
N PRO A 631 7.32 -3.30 -3.65
CA PRO A 631 6.54 -4.15 -4.54
C PRO A 631 5.17 -3.57 -4.87
N VAL A 632 4.60 -2.80 -3.97
CA VAL A 632 3.33 -2.10 -4.14
C VAL A 632 3.35 -1.18 -5.37
N ARG A 633 4.46 -0.45 -5.58
CA ARG A 633 4.61 0.44 -6.75
C ARG A 633 4.59 -0.35 -8.06
N VAL A 634 5.25 -1.50 -8.10
CA VAL A 634 5.25 -2.37 -9.29
C VAL A 634 3.84 -2.91 -9.57
N ILE A 635 3.12 -3.34 -8.54
CA ILE A 635 1.71 -3.76 -8.65
C ILE A 635 0.84 -2.59 -9.14
N GLN A 636 1.05 -1.38 -8.62
CA GLN A 636 0.34 -0.18 -9.04
C GLN A 636 0.61 0.17 -10.51
N ARG A 637 1.87 0.09 -10.97
CA ARG A 637 2.25 0.30 -12.37
C ARG A 637 1.56 -0.70 -13.29
N MET A 638 1.58 -1.99 -12.94
CA MET A 638 0.88 -3.02 -13.69
C MET A 638 -0.64 -2.81 -13.70
N GLY A 639 -1.20 -2.39 -12.56
CA GLY A 639 -2.62 -2.06 -12.43
C GLY A 639 -3.10 -0.86 -13.26
N ARG A 640 -2.22 -0.20 -14.02
CA ARG A 640 -2.61 0.85 -14.99
C ARG A 640 -3.21 0.25 -16.25
N ILE A 641 -2.70 -0.89 -16.70
CA ILE A 641 -3.20 -1.62 -17.87
C ILE A 641 -4.12 -2.78 -17.49
N ASP A 642 -3.91 -3.35 -16.33
CA ASP A 642 -4.66 -4.48 -15.78
C ASP A 642 -5.91 -3.99 -15.04
N ARG A 643 -7.01 -3.83 -15.78
CA ARG A 643 -8.27 -3.31 -15.25
C ARG A 643 -9.49 -4.00 -15.82
N LEU A 644 -10.54 -3.97 -15.04
CA LEU A 644 -11.86 -4.39 -15.49
C LEU A 644 -12.32 -3.55 -16.71
N GLY A 645 -12.82 -4.22 -17.74
CA GLY A 645 -13.24 -3.58 -18.98
C GLY A 645 -12.11 -3.24 -19.96
N SER A 646 -10.90 -3.82 -19.78
CA SER A 646 -9.85 -3.75 -20.78
C SER A 646 -10.29 -4.40 -22.10
N ILE A 647 -9.89 -3.78 -23.23
CA ILE A 647 -10.07 -4.37 -24.56
C ILE A 647 -9.03 -5.45 -24.85
N ASN A 648 -7.94 -5.47 -24.12
CA ASN A 648 -6.88 -6.45 -24.28
C ASN A 648 -7.24 -7.75 -23.55
N LYS A 649 -7.06 -8.87 -24.24
CA LYS A 649 -7.32 -10.21 -23.67
C LYS A 649 -6.15 -10.71 -22.83
N GLU A 650 -4.97 -10.26 -23.13
CA GLU A 650 -3.72 -10.66 -22.49
C GLU A 650 -2.87 -9.44 -22.19
N ILE A 651 -2.09 -9.49 -21.12
CA ILE A 651 -1.19 -8.42 -20.72
C ILE A 651 0.17 -8.96 -20.30
N PHE A 652 1.21 -8.17 -20.58
CA PHE A 652 2.60 -8.53 -20.43
C PHE A 652 3.34 -7.54 -19.54
N ALA A 653 4.36 -8.02 -18.85
CA ALA A 653 5.27 -7.17 -18.09
C ALA A 653 6.72 -7.56 -18.34
N ILE A 654 7.59 -6.56 -18.38
CA ILE A 654 9.03 -6.71 -18.47
C ILE A 654 9.64 -5.93 -17.31
N ASN A 655 10.50 -6.59 -16.53
CA ASN A 655 11.19 -5.98 -15.39
C ASN A 655 12.69 -5.98 -15.63
N PHE A 656 13.32 -4.82 -15.64
CA PHE A 656 14.77 -4.69 -15.66
C PHE A 656 15.31 -4.67 -14.23
N TRP A 657 16.12 -5.66 -13.90
CA TRP A 657 16.80 -5.77 -12.62
C TRP A 657 18.22 -5.22 -12.69
N PRO A 658 18.74 -4.66 -11.58
CA PRO A 658 20.00 -3.92 -11.63
C PRO A 658 21.25 -4.75 -11.92
N THR A 659 21.32 -6.04 -11.52
CA THR A 659 22.49 -6.90 -11.74
C THR A 659 22.10 -8.36 -11.78
N ASP A 660 22.92 -9.21 -12.48
CA ASP A 660 22.79 -10.67 -12.43
C ASP A 660 23.11 -11.24 -11.04
N ASN A 661 23.79 -10.48 -10.19
CA ASN A 661 24.23 -10.92 -8.89
C ASN A 661 23.86 -9.89 -7.81
N ILE A 662 22.75 -10.16 -7.12
CA ILE A 662 22.30 -9.36 -5.97
C ILE A 662 23.38 -9.28 -4.88
N ASN A 663 24.23 -10.32 -4.76
CA ASN A 663 25.35 -10.32 -3.82
C ASN A 663 26.41 -9.25 -4.16
N SER A 664 26.61 -8.92 -5.44
CA SER A 664 27.51 -7.82 -5.84
C SER A 664 27.00 -6.47 -5.35
N TYR A 665 25.68 -6.25 -5.46
CA TYR A 665 25.04 -5.03 -4.96
C TYR A 665 25.14 -4.92 -3.43
N LEU A 666 24.87 -6.00 -2.72
CA LEU A 666 25.00 -6.07 -1.26
C LEU A 666 26.44 -5.85 -0.81
N ASN A 667 27.40 -6.42 -1.54
CA ASN A 667 28.82 -6.21 -1.28
C ASN A 667 29.21 -4.75 -1.52
N LEU A 668 28.68 -4.10 -2.54
CA LEU A 668 28.92 -2.68 -2.81
C LEU A 668 28.38 -1.83 -1.65
N GLN A 669 27.14 -2.06 -1.21
CA GLN A 669 26.58 -1.36 -0.06
C GLN A 669 27.41 -1.60 1.21
N ARG A 670 27.79 -2.84 1.48
CA ARG A 670 28.65 -3.21 2.62
C ARG A 670 30.04 -2.57 2.53
N ARG A 671 30.66 -2.51 1.35
CA ARG A 671 31.95 -1.85 1.12
C ARG A 671 31.86 -0.34 1.36
N ILE A 672 30.79 0.31 0.88
CA ILE A 672 30.51 1.72 1.15
C ILE A 672 30.40 1.95 2.66
N GLU A 673 29.67 1.12 3.37
CA GLU A 673 29.51 1.16 4.82
C GLU A 673 30.84 0.93 5.56
N GLN A 674 31.63 -0.07 5.13
CA GLN A 674 32.96 -0.36 5.69
C GLN A 674 33.96 0.78 5.43
N ARG A 675 33.93 1.38 4.23
CA ARG A 675 34.79 2.52 3.87
C ARG A 675 34.44 3.76 4.67
N MET A 676 33.15 4.03 4.88
CA MET A 676 32.67 5.09 5.79
C MET A 676 33.04 4.80 7.25
N ALA A 677 33.07 3.53 7.66
CA ALA A 677 33.50 3.13 9.01
C ALA A 677 35.03 3.20 9.17
N SER A 678 35.82 2.79 8.17
CA SER A 678 37.29 2.83 8.23
C SER A 678 37.86 4.26 8.21
N MET A 679 37.17 5.19 7.56
CA MET A 679 37.54 6.61 7.62
C MET A 679 37.25 7.24 8.98
N LYS A 680 36.26 6.73 9.72
CA LYS A 680 36.07 7.10 11.13
C LYS A 680 37.23 6.64 12.01
N LEU A 681 37.86 5.51 11.69
CA LEU A 681 39.01 4.96 12.44
C LEU A 681 40.33 5.66 12.12
N ALA A 682 40.53 6.20 10.92
CA ALA A 682 41.71 6.92 10.52
C ALA A 682 41.75 8.38 11.03
N GLY A 683 40.64 8.92 11.52
CA GLY A 683 40.51 10.33 11.93
C GLY A 683 40.02 10.59 13.35
N SER A 684 39.84 9.62 14.21
CA SER A 684 39.60 9.69 15.66
C SER A 684 38.73 8.54 16.16
N GLU A 685 39.05 8.07 17.37
CA GLU A 685 38.24 7.14 18.16
C GLU A 685 36.84 7.69 18.44
N VAL A 686 35.95 7.71 17.42
CA VAL A 686 34.51 7.87 17.60
C VAL A 686 33.88 6.50 17.47
N ASN A 687 34.30 5.61 18.32
CA ASN A 687 33.56 4.42 18.64
C ASN A 687 32.47 4.82 19.62
N LEU A 688 31.32 4.30 19.39
CA LEU A 688 30.35 3.77 20.36
C LEU A 688 28.89 4.23 20.37
N GLN A 689 28.41 5.17 19.60
CA GLN A 689 26.96 5.41 19.72
C GLN A 689 26.16 5.70 18.44
N PHE A 690 26.74 5.44 17.30
CA PHE A 690 25.92 5.16 16.13
C PHE A 690 25.22 3.79 16.21
N SER A 691 25.38 3.08 17.36
CA SER A 691 25.11 1.65 17.41
C SER A 691 23.62 1.30 17.42
N ASP A 692 22.75 2.08 18.03
CA ASP A 692 21.35 1.66 18.16
C ASP A 692 20.49 2.16 17.02
N THR A 693 20.60 3.44 16.65
CA THR A 693 19.88 3.97 15.47
C THR A 693 20.46 3.41 14.17
N PHE A 694 21.77 3.16 14.14
CA PHE A 694 22.45 2.55 12.99
C PHE A 694 22.24 1.04 12.91
N LYS A 695 22.06 0.34 14.03
CA LYS A 695 21.60 -1.06 14.05
C LYS A 695 20.14 -1.18 13.63
N GLU A 696 19.29 -0.27 14.08
CA GLU A 696 17.90 -0.19 13.59
C GLU A 696 17.85 0.08 12.09
N MET A 697 18.66 1.00 11.56
CA MET A 697 18.76 1.28 10.12
C MET A 697 19.43 0.15 9.33
N ALA A 698 20.43 -0.54 9.89
CA ALA A 698 21.03 -1.72 9.27
C ALA A 698 20.10 -2.95 9.36
N GLU A 699 19.28 -3.04 10.38
CA GLU A 699 18.18 -4.03 10.50
C GLU A 699 17.07 -3.70 9.50
N ASP A 700 16.76 -2.43 9.24
CA ASP A 700 15.83 -2.01 8.20
C ASP A 700 16.39 -2.26 6.79
N ALA A 701 17.66 -2.05 6.55
CA ALA A 701 18.32 -2.39 5.29
C ALA A 701 18.36 -3.92 5.05
N THR A 702 18.54 -4.71 6.09
CA THR A 702 18.43 -6.19 6.01
C THR A 702 16.98 -6.65 5.82
N LEU A 703 16.02 -5.93 6.38
CA LEU A 703 14.60 -6.15 6.16
C LEU A 703 14.21 -5.82 4.71
N GLU A 704 14.68 -4.70 4.19
CA GLU A 704 14.52 -4.28 2.81
C GLU A 704 15.14 -5.29 1.84
N GLN A 705 16.31 -5.85 2.19
CA GLN A 705 16.94 -6.91 1.41
C GLN A 705 16.17 -8.22 1.42
N ALA A 706 15.68 -8.63 2.59
CA ALA A 706 14.82 -9.81 2.69
C ALA A 706 13.51 -9.61 1.91
N GLN A 707 12.99 -8.38 1.83
CA GLN A 707 11.85 -8.03 0.99
C GLN A 707 12.21 -8.11 -0.50
N LYS A 708 13.40 -7.65 -0.90
CA LYS A 708 13.89 -7.76 -2.30
C LYS A 708 14.05 -9.21 -2.74
N ASP A 709 14.68 -10.05 -1.92
CA ASP A 709 14.86 -11.48 -2.23
C ASP A 709 13.52 -12.20 -2.30
N ARG A 710 12.57 -11.83 -1.43
CA ARG A 710 11.19 -12.34 -1.50
C ARG A 710 10.48 -11.84 -2.75
N MET A 711 10.62 -10.58 -3.09
CA MET A 711 10.04 -9.98 -4.29
C MET A 711 10.59 -10.63 -5.57
N LEU A 712 11.88 -10.92 -5.65
CA LEU A 712 12.50 -11.65 -6.74
C LEU A 712 11.90 -13.06 -6.89
N LYS A 713 11.86 -13.83 -5.81
CA LYS A 713 11.24 -15.16 -5.79
C LYS A 713 9.74 -15.12 -6.14
N GLN A 714 9.04 -14.06 -5.77
CA GLN A 714 7.64 -13.87 -6.11
C GLN A 714 7.44 -13.49 -7.58
N MET A 715 8.32 -12.68 -8.15
CA MET A 715 8.25 -12.29 -9.56
C MET A 715 8.71 -13.41 -10.53
N GLU A 716 9.31 -14.48 -10.03
CA GLU A 716 9.49 -15.73 -10.76
C GLU A 716 8.18 -16.53 -10.88
N SER A 717 7.18 -16.21 -10.06
CA SER A 717 5.84 -16.76 -10.10
C SER A 717 4.87 -15.83 -10.86
N THR A 718 3.62 -16.20 -10.99
CA THR A 718 2.62 -15.38 -11.71
C THR A 718 2.28 -14.09 -10.96
N TRP A 719 1.86 -13.04 -11.67
CA TRP A 719 1.36 -11.80 -11.06
C TRP A 719 0.20 -12.03 -10.08
N ASP A 720 -0.64 -13.02 -10.35
CA ASP A 720 -1.72 -13.42 -9.45
C ASP A 720 -1.18 -14.00 -8.15
N ASP A 721 -0.02 -14.65 -8.21
CA ASP A 721 0.67 -15.11 -6.99
C ASP A 721 1.32 -13.95 -6.23
N ILE A 722 1.72 -12.86 -6.90
CA ILE A 722 2.21 -11.64 -6.23
C ILE A 722 1.06 -10.92 -5.53
N GLU A 723 -0.09 -10.73 -6.20
CA GLU A 723 -1.27 -10.11 -5.60
C GLU A 723 -1.91 -10.97 -4.50
N THR A 724 -1.85 -12.28 -4.64
CA THR A 724 -2.47 -13.25 -3.72
C THR A 724 -1.45 -14.03 -2.92
N SER A 725 -0.16 -13.70 -3.01
CA SER A 725 0.89 -14.47 -2.36
C SER A 725 0.63 -14.53 -0.86
N ARG A 726 0.75 -15.75 -0.33
CA ARG A 726 0.66 -16.05 1.11
C ARG A 726 1.66 -15.27 1.97
N GLN A 727 2.42 -14.36 1.36
CA GLN A 727 3.47 -13.56 2.00
C GLN A 727 3.17 -12.05 2.01
N THR A 728 2.22 -11.57 1.17
CA THR A 728 1.78 -10.17 1.20
C THR A 728 0.52 -10.09 2.06
N ILE A 729 0.59 -9.32 3.14
CA ILE A 729 -0.54 -9.12 4.05
C ILE A 729 -1.46 -8.08 3.43
N GLY A 730 -2.60 -8.53 2.88
CA GLY A 730 -3.69 -7.67 2.45
C GLY A 730 -4.85 -7.71 3.45
N PHE A 731 -5.73 -6.75 3.41
CA PHE A 731 -6.97 -6.77 4.22
C PHE A 731 -7.92 -7.90 3.84
N ASP A 732 -7.84 -8.42 2.62
CA ASP A 732 -8.57 -9.61 2.17
C ASP A 732 -8.26 -10.84 3.05
N SER A 733 -7.03 -10.91 3.59
CA SER A 733 -6.64 -11.96 4.54
C SER A 733 -7.42 -11.91 5.86
N PHE A 734 -8.01 -10.78 6.18
CA PHE A 734 -8.75 -10.54 7.44
C PHE A 734 -10.24 -10.30 7.23
N SER A 735 -10.71 -10.05 6.00
CA SER A 735 -12.10 -9.73 5.70
C SER A 735 -12.97 -10.97 5.59
N LEU A 736 -14.18 -10.89 6.14
CA LEU A 736 -15.25 -11.89 6.02
C LEU A 736 -16.35 -11.45 5.02
N GLU A 737 -16.11 -10.40 4.24
CA GLU A 737 -17.08 -9.80 3.32
C GLU A 737 -17.58 -10.80 2.27
N ILE A 738 -16.72 -11.71 1.80
CA ILE A 738 -17.11 -12.74 0.83
C ILE A 738 -18.26 -13.62 1.37
N TYR A 739 -18.23 -13.98 2.65
CA TYR A 739 -19.22 -14.81 3.29
C TYR A 739 -20.53 -14.06 3.56
N ARG A 740 -20.46 -12.75 3.82
CA ARG A 740 -21.65 -11.89 3.89
C ARG A 740 -22.34 -11.78 2.55
N GLN A 741 -21.57 -11.64 1.47
CA GLN A 741 -22.11 -11.60 0.12
C GLN A 741 -22.75 -12.95 -0.30
N GLU A 742 -22.11 -14.06 0.04
CA GLU A 742 -22.67 -15.41 -0.21
C GLU A 742 -23.99 -15.62 0.55
N LEU A 743 -24.06 -15.15 1.80
CA LEU A 743 -25.30 -15.19 2.58
C LEU A 743 -26.41 -14.34 1.94
N LEU A 744 -26.09 -13.13 1.47
CA LEU A 744 -27.05 -12.26 0.78
C LEU A 744 -27.65 -12.92 -0.45
N MET A 745 -26.84 -13.58 -1.27
CA MET A 745 -27.32 -14.33 -2.43
C MET A 745 -28.24 -15.45 -2.01
N ALA A 746 -27.88 -16.24 -1.02
CA ALA A 746 -28.69 -17.34 -0.51
C ALA A 746 -30.04 -16.88 0.10
N LEU A 747 -30.07 -15.72 0.76
CA LEU A 747 -31.29 -15.14 1.33
C LEU A 747 -32.22 -14.60 0.26
N ASN A 748 -31.70 -14.08 -0.85
CA ASN A 748 -32.55 -13.67 -1.99
C ASN A 748 -33.28 -14.86 -2.66
N GLU A 749 -32.67 -16.03 -2.67
CA GLU A 749 -33.26 -17.23 -3.19
C GLU A 749 -34.28 -17.88 -2.23
N LYS A 750 -33.98 -17.88 -0.92
CA LYS A 750 -34.72 -18.61 0.12
C LYS A 750 -34.94 -17.75 1.38
N LYS A 751 -35.71 -16.66 1.24
CA LYS A 751 -35.82 -15.57 2.22
C LYS A 751 -36.18 -15.99 3.66
N ASN A 752 -36.99 -16.99 3.89
CA ASN A 752 -37.46 -17.42 5.24
C ASN A 752 -36.99 -18.82 5.64
N TYR A 753 -36.20 -19.48 4.81
CA TYR A 753 -35.83 -20.88 5.04
C TYR A 753 -34.92 -21.05 6.25
N TYR A 754 -33.91 -20.16 6.38
CA TYR A 754 -32.88 -20.31 7.40
C TYR A 754 -33.38 -20.04 8.82
N ASP A 755 -34.41 -19.21 8.99
CA ASP A 755 -35.08 -18.97 10.27
C ASP A 755 -35.84 -20.20 10.80
N THR A 756 -36.20 -21.12 9.96
CA THR A 756 -37.01 -22.31 10.32
C THR A 756 -36.15 -23.52 10.68
N LEU A 757 -34.86 -23.45 10.45
CA LEU A 757 -33.94 -24.57 10.70
C LEU A 757 -33.79 -24.86 12.19
N PRO A 758 -33.86 -26.12 12.63
CA PRO A 758 -33.65 -26.49 14.03
C PRO A 758 -32.20 -26.35 14.44
N LYS A 759 -31.95 -26.28 15.75
CA LYS A 759 -30.58 -26.41 16.31
C LYS A 759 -30.08 -27.84 16.14
N GLY A 760 -28.76 -27.98 16.08
CA GLY A 760 -28.06 -29.26 16.06
C GLY A 760 -28.08 -29.96 14.69
N ILE A 761 -28.48 -29.25 13.63
CA ILE A 761 -28.40 -29.83 12.26
C ILE A 761 -26.95 -30.13 11.90
N TYR A 762 -26.74 -31.21 11.20
CA TYR A 762 -25.42 -31.68 10.87
C TYR A 762 -25.30 -32.26 9.45
N THR A 763 -24.08 -32.34 8.99
CA THR A 763 -23.65 -33.07 7.81
C THR A 763 -22.19 -33.51 7.97
N GLY A 764 -21.65 -34.24 7.01
CA GLY A 764 -20.24 -34.62 7.00
C GLY A 764 -19.71 -34.77 5.59
N PHE A 765 -18.44 -34.64 5.45
CA PHE A 765 -17.72 -34.74 4.17
C PHE A 765 -16.34 -35.39 4.34
N LYS A 766 -15.85 -35.98 3.24
CA LYS A 766 -14.45 -36.42 3.16
C LYS A 766 -13.56 -35.26 2.75
N SER A 767 -12.48 -35.05 3.46
CA SER A 767 -11.49 -34.01 3.16
C SER A 767 -10.80 -34.29 1.83
N ILE A 768 -10.89 -33.35 0.90
CA ILE A 768 -10.29 -33.43 -0.44
C ILE A 768 -8.93 -32.74 -0.54
N ASN A 769 -8.52 -32.00 0.48
CA ASN A 769 -7.29 -31.19 0.46
C ASN A 769 -6.73 -30.98 1.88
N GLU A 770 -5.55 -30.36 1.94
CA GLU A 770 -4.85 -30.06 3.20
C GLU A 770 -5.51 -29.00 4.09
N THR A 771 -6.60 -28.35 3.65
CA THR A 771 -7.28 -27.32 4.46
C THR A 771 -8.07 -27.94 5.62
N CYS A 772 -8.47 -29.20 5.48
CA CYS A 772 -9.00 -30.01 6.58
C CYS A 772 -8.02 -31.16 6.91
N PRO A 773 -6.90 -30.88 7.60
CA PRO A 773 -5.79 -31.82 7.69
C PRO A 773 -6.03 -32.99 8.64
N LYS A 774 -7.12 -32.99 9.43
CA LYS A 774 -7.41 -34.00 10.43
C LYS A 774 -8.86 -34.43 10.40
N THR A 775 -9.10 -35.69 10.72
CA THR A 775 -10.46 -36.16 11.08
C THR A 775 -10.91 -35.49 12.35
N GLY A 776 -12.15 -35.00 12.38
CA GLY A 776 -12.68 -34.28 13.53
C GLY A 776 -14.03 -33.64 13.29
N MET A 777 -14.32 -32.59 14.03
CA MET A 777 -15.60 -31.89 13.97
C MET A 777 -15.42 -30.38 13.79
N ILE A 778 -16.18 -29.79 12.87
CA ILE A 778 -16.39 -28.34 12.80
C ILE A 778 -17.73 -28.05 13.48
N ALA A 779 -17.77 -27.17 14.46
CA ALA A 779 -18.96 -26.84 15.23
C ALA A 779 -19.17 -25.32 15.31
N LEU A 780 -20.41 -24.90 15.14
CA LEU A 780 -20.87 -23.54 15.44
C LEU A 780 -21.62 -23.56 16.77
N LEU A 781 -21.12 -22.85 17.74
CA LEU A 781 -21.66 -22.72 19.09
C LEU A 781 -22.24 -21.31 19.29
N GLY A 782 -23.38 -21.22 19.96
CA GLY A 782 -24.00 -19.95 20.38
C GLY A 782 -23.97 -19.81 21.89
N PHE A 783 -23.65 -18.59 22.38
CA PHE A 783 -23.54 -18.29 23.82
C PHE A 783 -24.33 -17.03 24.19
N PRO A 784 -24.99 -16.92 25.33
CA PRO A 784 -25.35 -17.99 26.25
C PRO A 784 -26.48 -18.87 25.73
N THR A 785 -26.63 -20.08 26.29
CA THR A 785 -27.72 -21.01 26.00
C THR A 785 -29.09 -20.34 25.94
N ARG A 786 -29.90 -20.72 24.97
CA ARG A 786 -31.23 -20.20 24.72
C ARG A 786 -32.27 -21.31 24.76
N PRO A 787 -33.39 -21.14 25.49
CA PRO A 787 -34.41 -22.21 25.63
C PRO A 787 -35.09 -22.55 24.31
N THR A 788 -35.34 -21.56 23.45
CA THR A 788 -35.92 -21.72 22.11
C THR A 788 -35.27 -20.79 21.11
N LYS A 789 -35.07 -21.26 19.87
CA LYS A 789 -34.61 -20.42 18.78
C LYS A 789 -35.85 -19.73 18.18
N THR A 790 -35.89 -18.41 18.24
CA THR A 790 -36.84 -17.58 17.48
C THR A 790 -36.08 -16.59 16.62
N ALA A 791 -36.62 -16.17 15.50
CA ALA A 791 -36.03 -15.25 14.56
C ALA A 791 -35.58 -13.90 15.18
N LYS A 792 -36.15 -13.52 16.32
CA LYS A 792 -35.80 -12.30 17.05
C LYS A 792 -34.76 -12.50 18.15
N PHE A 793 -34.26 -13.72 18.32
CA PHE A 793 -33.50 -14.11 19.48
C PHE A 793 -32.11 -14.53 19.08
N GLN A 794 -31.15 -13.61 19.21
CA GLN A 794 -29.78 -13.86 18.81
C GLN A 794 -28.89 -14.12 20.02
N TYR A 795 -27.83 -14.91 19.80
CA TYR A 795 -26.80 -15.16 20.79
C TYR A 795 -25.95 -13.89 20.99
N LYS A 796 -25.37 -13.71 22.19
CA LYS A 796 -24.42 -12.63 22.45
C LYS A 796 -23.12 -12.83 21.70
N GLY A 797 -22.71 -14.08 21.52
CA GLY A 797 -21.49 -14.46 20.83
C GLY A 797 -21.64 -15.79 20.11
N TYR A 798 -20.76 -16.03 19.19
CA TYR A 798 -20.64 -17.27 18.41
C TYR A 798 -19.21 -17.72 18.40
N GLU A 799 -19.01 -19.05 18.50
CA GLU A 799 -17.71 -19.70 18.34
C GLU A 799 -17.81 -20.69 17.19
N LEU A 800 -17.07 -20.47 16.12
CA LEU A 800 -16.93 -21.40 15.01
C LEU A 800 -15.56 -22.05 15.11
N ILE A 801 -15.54 -23.33 15.40
CA ILE A 801 -14.34 -24.10 15.72
C ILE A 801 -14.17 -25.32 14.85
N TYR A 802 -12.93 -25.71 14.62
CA TYR A 802 -12.59 -27.02 14.07
C TYR A 802 -11.66 -27.73 15.04
N ILE A 803 -12.11 -28.86 15.59
CA ILE A 803 -11.42 -29.67 16.59
C ILE A 803 -11.17 -31.08 16.08
N ASP A 804 -10.07 -31.71 16.53
CA ASP A 804 -9.83 -33.13 16.29
C ASP A 804 -10.50 -34.01 17.37
N SER A 805 -10.39 -35.32 17.25
CA SER A 805 -10.95 -36.30 18.17
C SER A 805 -10.46 -36.18 19.63
N THR A 806 -9.40 -35.42 19.88
CA THR A 806 -8.85 -35.15 21.24
C THR A 806 -9.34 -33.83 21.82
N GLY A 807 -10.23 -33.09 21.10
CA GLY A 807 -10.66 -31.77 21.48
C GLY A 807 -9.58 -30.71 21.31
N LYS A 808 -8.55 -30.96 20.47
CA LYS A 808 -7.55 -29.98 20.12
C LYS A 808 -7.99 -29.20 18.92
N GLN A 809 -7.90 -27.86 19.00
CA GLN A 809 -8.24 -27.00 17.89
C GLN A 809 -7.26 -27.20 16.72
N VAL A 810 -7.81 -27.40 15.53
CA VAL A 810 -7.06 -27.66 14.28
C VAL A 810 -6.78 -26.36 13.54
N LEU A 811 -7.80 -25.50 13.39
CA LEU A 811 -7.70 -24.17 12.79
C LEU A 811 -7.98 -23.12 13.88
N MET A 812 -7.20 -22.04 13.89
CA MET A 812 -7.13 -21.14 15.05
C MET A 812 -8.09 -19.95 14.95
N ASN A 813 -8.60 -19.64 13.77
CA ASN A 813 -9.51 -18.51 13.60
C ASN A 813 -10.72 -18.85 12.72
N GLN A 814 -11.77 -18.06 12.89
CA GLN A 814 -13.05 -18.23 12.21
C GLN A 814 -12.93 -18.20 10.68
N LYS A 815 -12.08 -17.33 10.15
CA LYS A 815 -11.90 -17.23 8.70
C LYS A 815 -11.28 -18.50 8.11
N GLU A 816 -10.25 -19.08 8.75
CA GLU A 816 -9.68 -20.35 8.29
C GLU A 816 -10.71 -21.48 8.24
N VAL A 817 -11.59 -21.54 9.25
CA VAL A 817 -12.67 -22.54 9.27
C VAL A 817 -13.69 -22.30 8.16
N LEU A 818 -14.08 -21.04 7.92
CA LEU A 818 -14.98 -20.68 6.82
C LEU A 818 -14.34 -20.96 5.46
N ASP A 819 -13.05 -20.64 5.27
CA ASP A 819 -12.30 -20.93 4.05
C ASP A 819 -12.21 -22.45 3.79
N ALA A 820 -12.06 -23.24 4.86
CA ALA A 820 -12.07 -24.69 4.77
C ALA A 820 -13.45 -25.24 4.35
N LEU A 821 -14.51 -24.73 4.96
CA LEU A 821 -15.90 -25.10 4.58
C LEU A 821 -16.23 -24.69 3.15
N ALA A 822 -15.83 -23.49 2.72
CA ALA A 822 -16.07 -22.99 1.37
C ALA A 822 -15.42 -23.88 0.29
N LYS A 823 -14.23 -24.43 0.55
CA LYS A 823 -13.57 -25.36 -0.38
C LYS A 823 -14.22 -26.73 -0.45
N HIS A 824 -15.02 -27.08 0.53
CA HIS A 824 -15.71 -28.38 0.61
C HIS A 824 -17.22 -28.27 0.39
N LYS A 825 -17.75 -27.09 0.02
CA LYS A 825 -19.20 -26.86 -0.11
C LYS A 825 -19.89 -27.73 -1.17
N ASP A 826 -19.16 -28.13 -2.21
CA ASP A 826 -19.65 -28.94 -3.33
C ASP A 826 -19.32 -30.45 -3.15
N CYS A 827 -18.73 -30.83 -2.02
CA CYS A 827 -18.50 -32.24 -1.71
C CYS A 827 -19.80 -32.95 -1.42
N GLU A 828 -19.89 -34.19 -1.89
CA GLU A 828 -21.02 -35.08 -1.54
C GLU A 828 -21.01 -35.34 -0.02
N ARG A 829 -22.21 -35.53 0.51
CA ARG A 829 -22.40 -35.97 1.90
C ARG A 829 -21.73 -37.31 2.12
N ASP A 830 -20.93 -37.46 3.15
CA ASP A 830 -20.30 -38.75 3.51
C ASP A 830 -21.28 -39.64 4.25
N ASN A 831 -22.15 -40.29 3.46
CA ASN A 831 -23.19 -41.16 4.01
C ASN A 831 -22.64 -42.39 4.74
N ASP A 832 -21.48 -42.92 4.31
CA ASP A 832 -20.86 -44.06 4.96
C ASP A 832 -20.27 -43.68 6.31
N GLY A 833 -19.57 -42.56 6.38
CA GLY A 833 -18.98 -42.03 7.61
C GLY A 833 -20.02 -41.54 8.63
N LEU A 834 -21.22 -41.18 8.16
CA LEU A 834 -22.32 -40.69 9.00
C LEU A 834 -23.32 -41.80 9.39
N ARG A 835 -23.22 -42.99 8.84
CA ARG A 835 -24.24 -44.05 8.97
C ARG A 835 -24.66 -44.30 10.40
N ASN A 836 -23.75 -44.51 11.31
CA ASN A 836 -24.04 -44.82 12.70
C ASN A 836 -24.65 -43.62 13.45
N ILE A 837 -24.21 -42.42 13.10
CA ILE A 837 -24.75 -41.16 13.65
C ILE A 837 -26.15 -40.90 13.17
N ASP A 838 -26.43 -41.16 11.88
CA ASP A 838 -27.76 -41.06 11.31
C ASP A 838 -28.75 -42.09 11.92
N GLN A 839 -28.23 -43.23 12.39
CA GLN A 839 -28.99 -44.25 13.12
C GLN A 839 -29.15 -43.91 14.61
N GLY A 840 -28.52 -42.84 15.10
CA GLY A 840 -28.59 -42.39 16.49
C GLY A 840 -27.82 -43.26 17.45
N GLU A 841 -26.75 -43.94 17.00
CA GLU A 841 -25.89 -44.76 17.86
C GLU A 841 -25.10 -43.88 18.85
N ALA A 842 -25.42 -44.00 20.14
CA ALA A 842 -24.79 -43.21 21.21
C ALA A 842 -23.27 -43.37 21.21
N THR A 843 -22.75 -44.56 20.96
CA THR A 843 -21.30 -44.86 20.89
C THR A 843 -20.54 -44.09 19.81
N SER A 844 -21.22 -43.59 18.82
CA SER A 844 -20.64 -42.75 17.75
C SER A 844 -20.75 -41.25 18.03
N ILE A 845 -21.71 -40.81 18.85
CA ILE A 845 -21.97 -39.40 19.19
C ILE A 845 -21.22 -38.99 20.44
N GLU A 846 -21.13 -39.87 21.46
CA GLU A 846 -20.49 -39.60 22.73
C GLU A 846 -19.02 -39.13 22.62
N PRO A 847 -18.14 -39.73 21.79
CA PRO A 847 -16.76 -39.25 21.63
C PRO A 847 -16.66 -37.84 21.04
N LEU A 848 -17.59 -37.47 20.15
CA LEU A 848 -17.65 -36.12 19.57
C LEU A 848 -18.12 -35.10 20.61
N ALA A 849 -19.11 -35.44 21.42
CA ALA A 849 -19.57 -34.62 22.54
C ALA A 849 -18.47 -34.44 23.60
N GLU A 850 -17.73 -35.51 23.94
CA GLU A 850 -16.59 -35.45 24.85
C GLU A 850 -15.47 -34.53 24.31
N SER A 851 -15.13 -34.66 23.03
CA SER A 851 -14.12 -33.80 22.40
C SER A 851 -14.52 -32.32 22.42
N LEU A 852 -15.82 -32.03 22.19
CA LEU A 852 -16.34 -30.67 22.26
C LEU A 852 -16.32 -30.13 23.71
N ASN A 853 -16.76 -30.92 24.67
CA ASN A 853 -16.73 -30.56 26.09
C ASN A 853 -15.31 -30.31 26.59
N LEU A 854 -14.36 -31.17 26.18
CA LEU A 854 -12.94 -30.96 26.46
C LEU A 854 -12.43 -29.64 25.90
N TRP A 855 -12.81 -29.30 24.66
CA TRP A 855 -12.42 -28.02 24.06
C TRP A 855 -12.98 -26.85 24.88
N ILE A 856 -14.29 -26.85 25.19
CA ILE A 856 -14.97 -25.77 25.95
C ILE A 856 -14.27 -25.58 27.30
N ASN A 857 -14.02 -26.63 28.02
CA ASN A 857 -13.37 -26.55 29.34
C ASN A 857 -11.93 -26.01 29.26
N LYS A 858 -11.17 -26.39 28.25
CA LYS A 858 -9.80 -25.88 28.02
C LYS A 858 -9.76 -24.37 27.70
N GLN A 859 -10.84 -23.77 27.25
CA GLN A 859 -10.86 -22.32 27.01
C GLN A 859 -10.72 -21.50 28.30
N ALA A 860 -11.15 -22.03 29.43
CA ALA A 860 -11.03 -21.37 30.72
C ALA A 860 -9.66 -21.62 31.39
N VAL A 861 -9.23 -22.89 31.44
CA VAL A 861 -7.98 -23.31 32.10
C VAL A 861 -7.34 -24.42 31.27
N GLU A 862 -6.04 -24.30 31.00
CA GLU A 862 -5.24 -25.26 30.25
C GLU A 862 -4.22 -25.91 31.19
N GLU A 863 -4.07 -27.24 31.12
CA GLU A 863 -3.10 -28.00 31.90
C GLU A 863 -1.83 -28.25 31.08
N GLU A 864 -0.69 -27.87 31.60
CA GLU A 864 0.63 -28.08 31.01
C GLU A 864 1.43 -29.08 31.85
N ILE A 865 1.81 -30.18 31.23
CA ILE A 865 2.68 -31.17 31.87
C ILE A 865 4.11 -30.67 31.76
N GLN A 866 4.75 -30.41 32.89
CA GLN A 866 6.15 -29.99 32.96
C GLN A 866 7.09 -31.19 32.68
N ALA A 867 8.35 -30.88 32.37
CA ALA A 867 9.36 -31.92 32.08
C ALA A 867 9.61 -32.90 33.25
N ASP A 868 9.24 -32.51 34.44
CA ASP A 868 9.33 -33.35 35.68
C ASP A 868 8.08 -34.20 35.93
N GLY A 869 7.08 -34.15 35.01
CA GLY A 869 5.82 -34.89 35.14
C GLY A 869 4.77 -34.20 36.04
N THR A 870 5.04 -33.00 36.55
CA THR A 870 4.05 -32.23 37.31
C THR A 870 3.09 -31.54 36.40
N VAL A 871 1.80 -31.46 36.77
CA VAL A 871 0.76 -30.74 36.02
C VAL A 871 0.64 -29.34 36.58
N LYS A 872 0.89 -28.33 35.71
CA LYS A 872 0.73 -26.93 36.06
C LYS A 872 -0.46 -26.36 35.28
N GLN A 873 -1.39 -25.77 36.00
CA GLN A 873 -2.51 -25.07 35.39
C GLN A 873 -2.06 -23.67 34.89
N ARG A 874 -2.40 -23.36 33.68
CA ARG A 874 -2.22 -22.01 33.09
C ARG A 874 -3.55 -21.44 32.56
N MET A 875 -3.58 -20.13 32.29
CA MET A 875 -4.74 -19.52 31.70
C MET A 875 -5.02 -20.10 30.32
N GLY A 876 -6.23 -20.60 30.11
CA GLY A 876 -6.70 -21.01 28.80
C GLY A 876 -6.93 -19.83 27.86
N THR A 877 -7.24 -20.11 26.60
CA THR A 877 -7.38 -19.09 25.54
C THR A 877 -8.43 -18.02 25.88
N ALA A 878 -9.59 -18.40 26.42
CA ALA A 878 -10.62 -17.46 26.81
C ALA A 878 -10.21 -16.57 27.98
N SER A 879 -9.46 -17.13 28.95
CA SER A 879 -8.92 -16.37 30.07
C SER A 879 -7.86 -15.36 29.63
N MET A 880 -7.01 -15.74 28.68
CA MET A 880 -6.01 -14.84 28.09
C MET A 880 -6.68 -13.73 27.26
N ASP A 881 -7.71 -14.04 26.48
CA ASP A 881 -8.48 -13.05 25.74
C ASP A 881 -9.20 -12.07 26.68
N LEU A 882 -9.81 -12.56 27.75
CA LEU A 882 -10.40 -11.73 28.78
C LEU A 882 -9.36 -10.80 29.45
N LEU A 883 -8.16 -11.31 29.74
CA LEU A 883 -7.07 -10.50 30.26
C LEU A 883 -6.65 -9.39 29.29
N ASN A 884 -6.55 -9.71 28.01
CA ASN A 884 -6.23 -8.73 26.96
C ASN A 884 -7.34 -7.68 26.82
N LYS A 885 -8.60 -8.08 26.85
CA LYS A 885 -9.75 -7.17 26.86
C LYS A 885 -9.76 -6.26 28.09
N LEU A 886 -9.40 -6.76 29.26
CA LEU A 886 -9.24 -5.95 30.47
C LEU A 886 -8.09 -4.95 30.36
N LYS A 887 -6.95 -5.36 29.84
CA LYS A 887 -5.80 -4.47 29.58
C LYS A 887 -6.16 -3.38 28.56
N SER A 888 -6.98 -3.70 27.57
CA SER A 888 -7.53 -2.73 26.62
C SER A 888 -8.66 -1.86 27.20
N GLY A 889 -9.08 -2.11 28.43
CA GLY A 889 -10.09 -1.32 29.16
C GLY A 889 -11.55 -1.64 28.81
N SER A 890 -11.85 -2.84 28.29
CA SER A 890 -13.20 -3.27 27.93
C SER A 890 -14.17 -3.26 29.11
N LYS A 891 -15.28 -2.51 28.99
CA LYS A 891 -16.36 -2.50 29.99
C LYS A 891 -17.05 -3.85 30.10
N GLN A 892 -17.17 -4.56 29.00
CA GLN A 892 -17.83 -5.85 28.91
C GLN A 892 -17.00 -6.90 29.65
N ALA A 893 -15.68 -6.88 29.50
CA ALA A 893 -14.78 -7.75 30.25
C ALA A 893 -14.85 -7.48 31.77
N VAL A 894 -14.92 -6.22 32.19
CA VAL A 894 -15.14 -5.85 33.60
C VAL A 894 -16.49 -6.35 34.10
N GLN A 895 -17.54 -6.22 33.27
CA GLN A 895 -18.87 -6.69 33.63
C GLN A 895 -18.94 -8.23 33.72
N THR A 896 -18.27 -8.92 32.81
CA THR A 896 -18.13 -10.39 32.85
C THR A 896 -17.48 -10.84 34.16
N LEU A 897 -16.39 -10.21 34.58
CA LEU A 897 -15.77 -10.52 35.89
C LEU A 897 -16.66 -10.21 37.08
N LYS A 898 -17.45 -9.14 37.01
CA LYS A 898 -18.39 -8.80 38.09
C LYS A 898 -19.57 -9.74 38.18
N THR A 899 -20.02 -10.31 37.07
CA THR A 899 -21.23 -11.16 37.02
C THR A 899 -20.90 -12.64 37.19
N SER A 900 -19.75 -13.08 36.68
CA SER A 900 -19.40 -14.53 36.65
C SER A 900 -18.17 -14.89 37.47
N GLY A 901 -17.47 -13.92 38.02
CA GLY A 901 -16.27 -14.14 38.84
C GLY A 901 -15.04 -14.62 38.08
N SER A 902 -15.18 -15.52 37.13
CA SER A 902 -14.08 -16.12 36.37
C SER A 902 -14.55 -16.57 34.98
N PRO A 903 -13.65 -16.62 33.97
CA PRO A 903 -13.96 -17.24 32.68
C PRO A 903 -14.38 -18.72 32.81
N ALA A 904 -13.85 -19.44 33.78
CA ALA A 904 -14.23 -20.81 34.05
C ALA A 904 -15.74 -21.01 34.32
N ASP A 905 -16.41 -20.02 34.87
CA ASP A 905 -17.84 -20.06 35.13
C ASP A 905 -18.69 -19.87 33.87
N ASN A 906 -18.14 -19.21 32.85
CA ASN A 906 -18.81 -18.95 31.57
C ASN A 906 -18.55 -20.05 30.56
N TYR A 907 -17.34 -20.59 30.52
CA TYR A 907 -16.93 -21.64 29.58
C TYR A 907 -17.21 -23.02 30.16
N LYS A 908 -18.52 -23.33 30.34
CA LYS A 908 -19.04 -24.65 30.70
C LYS A 908 -19.93 -25.16 29.59
N PRO A 909 -19.97 -26.47 29.28
CA PRO A 909 -20.77 -27.03 28.19
C PRO A 909 -22.25 -26.63 28.22
N GLU A 910 -22.85 -26.54 29.43
CA GLU A 910 -24.24 -26.13 29.61
C GLU A 910 -24.56 -24.70 29.17
N ASN A 911 -23.54 -23.85 29.04
CA ASN A 911 -23.73 -22.45 28.62
C ASN A 911 -23.70 -22.25 27.11
N PHE A 912 -23.43 -23.30 26.35
CA PHE A 912 -23.38 -23.22 24.89
C PHE A 912 -24.49 -24.05 24.24
N ASP A 913 -25.07 -23.48 23.17
CA ASP A 913 -25.94 -24.21 22.24
C ASP A 913 -25.12 -24.65 21.02
N LEU A 914 -25.23 -25.90 20.65
CA LEU A 914 -24.71 -26.39 19.38
C LEU A 914 -25.73 -26.08 18.27
N ILE A 915 -25.36 -25.12 17.40
CA ILE A 915 -26.27 -24.61 16.36
C ILE A 915 -26.21 -25.51 15.12
N THR A 916 -25.01 -25.76 14.61
CA THR A 916 -24.75 -26.67 13.49
C THR A 916 -23.36 -27.26 13.60
N TRP A 917 -23.17 -28.44 13.02
CA TRP A 917 -21.87 -29.10 13.04
C TRP A 917 -21.64 -29.97 11.81
N PHE A 918 -20.34 -30.19 11.54
CA PHE A 918 -19.87 -30.95 10.38
C PHE A 918 -18.86 -31.98 10.86
N ILE A 919 -18.98 -33.21 10.36
CA ILE A 919 -17.96 -34.24 10.56
C ILE A 919 -17.00 -34.20 9.39
N VAL A 920 -15.75 -34.13 9.69
CA VAL A 920 -14.65 -34.15 8.72
C VAL A 920 -13.97 -35.51 8.79
N ASN A 921 -14.12 -36.31 7.75
CA ASN A 921 -13.40 -37.57 7.58
C ASN A 921 -12.26 -37.37 6.59
N ARG A 922 -11.15 -38.10 6.80
CA ARG A 922 -9.97 -37.98 5.94
C ARG A 922 -9.80 -39.24 5.10
#